data_5c9caeb3aeba2bcbe56e148b32873b8e
#
_entry.id   5c9caeb3aeba2bcbe56e148b32873b8e
#
_cell.length_a   1.000
_cell.length_b   1.000
_cell.length_c   1.000
_cell.angle_alpha   90.00
_cell.angle_beta   90.00
_cell.angle_gamma   90.00
#
_symmetry.space_group_name_H-M   'P 1'
#
loop_
_entity.id
_entity.type
_entity.pdbx_description
1 polymer ?
#
loop_
_entity_poly.entity_id
_entity_poly.type
_entity_poly.pdbx_seq_one_letter_code
_entity_poly.pdbx_strand_id
1 'polypeptide(L)'
;VNANLLVERNTLITSLIYCAISLLLFQSLGYVFCVSIVLVTIFKLSTTMGAVKNPSKLVVNLLAVTVIVVVFLSLGFKNTIEMFVAMLIGACALKMLQVSTAKQATSAYILNFFTYPCFYLFSQNILAFTFVAALLLFNLSQLFSVSHNLPIKVAYKSSLKKFIFSLPLAVAMVLLVPKLPPFWQLPNAKSANTGLSEDVDPFEITELSRSSELAFRALLPTAEMFQPPFYWRAIVHDQFDGKKWQMSRLQGVGLQRTYQPMGPTYSVIAEPSNTRWLFTLGDGVPASKGMNVNNFGTIFQKKLSNKAVQYEVSPVDLDDARLTRWEYGINTQLPQGFNPRASALASKWNSETNSTQEFITKMKAFFVEGDFTYSLTPPAISEKHNVDEFLFSTQAGFCGHYASAAAFLMRNAGIPTRLVSGYLGGEYNQQSNYYAVYQYDAHAWVEYYVPQLGWLRLDPTAWVAPNRMFGSLSDLAQLEQQFKDNLGISLASFSNIRAINWLRLQLEQLDFHWTRWVLNFDDKKQSSLLKALFGNKHNFLPALSVILILITVFGGWFAYLNFRNWQKQPKEIRLYNRLLDFGKVQSGSLTPKQAIELLKQKFPRAQSELDEFYELFELARYNTLRLSNEQYKRLGLLNKRIIKKAKIK
;
A
#
# COMPACT_ATOMS: atom_id res chain seq x y z
N VAL A 1 24.37 -29.91 -12.67
CA VAL A 1 23.04 -30.04 -12.04
C VAL A 1 22.07 -30.52 -13.10
N ASN A 2 21.23 -31.52 -12.81
CA ASN A 2 20.26 -31.99 -13.76
C ASN A 2 19.26 -30.86 -14.08
N ALA A 3 19.26 -30.38 -15.32
CA ALA A 3 18.51 -29.17 -15.73
C ALA A 3 17.00 -29.29 -15.42
N ASN A 4 16.44 -30.49 -15.57
CA ASN A 4 15.01 -30.72 -15.30
C ASN A 4 14.67 -30.61 -13.81
N LEU A 5 15.49 -31.20 -12.92
CA LEU A 5 15.31 -31.05 -11.46
C LEU A 5 15.41 -29.61 -11.01
N LEU A 6 16.25 -28.82 -11.66
CA LEU A 6 16.44 -27.40 -11.36
C LEU A 6 15.21 -26.59 -11.75
N VAL A 7 14.60 -26.90 -12.91
CA VAL A 7 13.36 -26.28 -13.37
C VAL A 7 12.19 -26.64 -12.45
N GLU A 8 12.02 -27.91 -12.10
CA GLU A 8 10.93 -28.36 -11.22
C GLU A 8 10.98 -27.72 -9.84
N ARG A 9 12.16 -27.70 -9.20
CA ARG A 9 12.33 -27.08 -7.89
C ARG A 9 12.04 -25.58 -7.92
N ASN A 10 12.55 -24.87 -8.92
CA ASN A 10 12.36 -23.44 -9.02
C ASN A 10 10.90 -23.06 -9.32
N THR A 11 10.19 -23.85 -10.13
CA THR A 11 8.77 -23.63 -10.40
C THR A 11 7.88 -23.95 -9.21
N LEU A 12 8.23 -24.94 -8.37
CA LEU A 12 7.55 -25.19 -7.10
C LEU A 12 7.69 -23.99 -6.15
N ILE A 13 8.90 -23.46 -5.99
CA ILE A 13 9.13 -22.28 -5.14
C ILE A 13 8.31 -21.08 -5.64
N THR A 14 8.24 -20.87 -6.96
CA THR A 14 7.41 -19.82 -7.54
C THR A 14 5.92 -20.02 -7.25
N SER A 15 5.42 -21.26 -7.28
CA SER A 15 4.03 -21.59 -6.91
C SER A 15 3.77 -21.28 -5.43
N LEU A 16 4.72 -21.58 -4.54
CA LEU A 16 4.63 -21.23 -3.12
C LEU A 16 4.62 -19.70 -2.92
N ILE A 17 5.38 -18.95 -3.71
CA ILE A 17 5.35 -17.47 -3.68
C ILE A 17 3.96 -16.96 -4.08
N TYR A 18 3.33 -17.48 -5.14
CA TYR A 18 1.96 -17.09 -5.51
C TYR A 18 0.94 -17.43 -4.43
N CYS A 19 1.10 -18.58 -3.77
CA CYS A 19 0.28 -18.94 -2.61
C CYS A 19 0.44 -17.93 -1.49
N ALA A 20 1.67 -17.56 -1.14
CA ALA A 20 1.95 -16.57 -0.11
C ALA A 20 1.40 -15.18 -0.46
N ILE A 21 1.59 -14.71 -1.70
CA ILE A 21 1.04 -13.43 -2.17
C ILE A 21 -0.49 -13.43 -2.07
N SER A 22 -1.16 -14.49 -2.53
CA SER A 22 -2.63 -14.56 -2.46
C SER A 22 -3.15 -14.60 -1.03
N LEU A 23 -2.47 -15.30 -0.12
CA LEU A 23 -2.81 -15.32 1.30
C LEU A 23 -2.58 -13.95 1.97
N LEU A 24 -1.53 -13.23 1.63
CA LEU A 24 -1.29 -11.86 2.13
C LEU A 24 -2.33 -10.86 1.60
N LEU A 25 -2.90 -11.12 0.44
CA LEU A 25 -3.93 -10.28 -0.19
C LEU A 25 -5.35 -10.85 -0.02
N PHE A 26 -5.61 -11.74 0.94
CA PHE A 26 -6.88 -12.47 1.06
C PHE A 26 -8.08 -11.53 1.22
N GLN A 27 -7.92 -10.41 1.93
CA GLN A 27 -8.97 -9.40 2.10
C GLN A 27 -9.36 -8.72 0.78
N SER A 28 -8.40 -8.52 -0.11
CA SER A 28 -8.61 -7.88 -1.41
C SER A 28 -9.03 -8.86 -2.51
N LEU A 29 -8.48 -10.07 -2.51
CA LEU A 29 -8.71 -11.07 -3.55
C LEU A 29 -9.82 -12.08 -3.23
N GLY A 30 -10.30 -12.09 -1.99
CA GLY A 30 -11.35 -12.99 -1.51
C GLY A 30 -10.85 -14.39 -1.15
N TYR A 31 -11.46 -14.97 -0.12
CA TYR A 31 -11.04 -16.27 0.43
C TYR A 31 -11.18 -17.43 -0.57
N VAL A 32 -12.23 -17.42 -1.41
CA VAL A 32 -12.46 -18.50 -2.41
C VAL A 32 -11.34 -18.55 -3.44
N PHE A 33 -10.87 -17.38 -3.90
CA PHE A 33 -9.72 -17.31 -4.79
C PHE A 33 -8.44 -17.81 -4.09
N CYS A 34 -8.19 -17.40 -2.85
CA CYS A 34 -7.01 -17.86 -2.10
C CYS A 34 -7.01 -19.39 -1.93
N VAL A 35 -8.14 -19.99 -1.58
CA VAL A 35 -8.29 -21.45 -1.50
C VAL A 35 -7.96 -22.10 -2.85
N SER A 36 -8.42 -21.53 -3.96
CA SER A 36 -8.12 -22.07 -5.30
C SER A 36 -6.62 -22.07 -5.61
N ILE A 37 -5.89 -21.01 -5.23
CA ILE A 37 -4.42 -20.94 -5.43
C ILE A 37 -3.69 -21.92 -4.51
N VAL A 38 -4.15 -22.11 -3.27
CA VAL A 38 -3.61 -23.15 -2.36
C VAL A 38 -3.76 -24.53 -2.98
N LEU A 39 -4.93 -24.87 -3.53
CA LEU A 39 -5.16 -26.15 -4.21
C LEU A 39 -4.26 -26.34 -5.43
N VAL A 40 -4.09 -25.31 -6.26
CA VAL A 40 -3.15 -25.33 -7.40
C VAL A 40 -1.71 -25.58 -6.91
N THR A 41 -1.31 -24.97 -5.79
CA THR A 41 0.03 -25.14 -5.22
C THR A 41 0.24 -26.55 -4.65
N ILE A 42 -0.77 -27.11 -3.95
CA ILE A 42 -0.75 -28.49 -3.46
C ILE A 42 -0.65 -29.48 -4.64
N PHE A 43 -1.40 -29.22 -5.72
CA PHE A 43 -1.32 -30.04 -6.92
C PHE A 43 0.07 -29.99 -7.56
N LYS A 44 0.70 -28.78 -7.62
CA LYS A 44 2.08 -28.64 -8.09
C LYS A 44 3.08 -29.41 -7.20
N LEU A 45 2.90 -29.36 -5.89
CA LEU A 45 3.72 -30.12 -4.95
C LEU A 45 3.59 -31.62 -5.20
N SER A 46 2.36 -32.15 -5.39
CA SER A 46 2.09 -33.55 -5.66
C SER A 46 2.72 -34.03 -6.99
N THR A 47 2.71 -33.17 -8.02
CA THR A 47 3.39 -33.48 -9.30
C THR A 47 4.90 -33.51 -9.15
N THR A 48 5.48 -32.58 -8.35
CA THR A 48 6.92 -32.52 -8.10
C THR A 48 7.42 -33.70 -7.26
N MET A 49 6.59 -34.22 -6.35
CA MET A 49 6.85 -35.43 -5.57
C MET A 49 6.65 -36.73 -6.36
N GLY A 50 6.15 -36.65 -7.61
CA GLY A 50 5.89 -37.82 -8.44
C GLY A 50 4.62 -38.59 -8.06
N ALA A 51 3.81 -38.08 -7.11
CA ALA A 51 2.56 -38.73 -6.71
C ALA A 51 1.47 -38.62 -7.78
N VAL A 52 1.49 -37.59 -8.60
CA VAL A 52 0.52 -37.34 -9.68
C VAL A 52 1.27 -36.96 -10.97
N LYS A 53 0.76 -37.41 -12.12
CA LYS A 53 1.31 -36.99 -13.43
C LYS A 53 1.02 -35.52 -13.72
N ASN A 54 1.92 -34.87 -14.48
CA ASN A 54 1.71 -33.50 -14.93
C ASN A 54 0.38 -33.39 -15.70
N PRO A 55 -0.43 -32.36 -15.46
CA PRO A 55 -1.74 -32.22 -16.07
C PRO A 55 -1.62 -31.95 -17.57
N SER A 56 -2.55 -32.47 -18.33
CA SER A 56 -2.66 -32.18 -19.76
C SER A 56 -3.02 -30.70 -19.98
N LYS A 57 -2.75 -30.19 -21.18
CA LYS A 57 -3.12 -28.81 -21.56
C LYS A 57 -4.63 -28.56 -21.40
N LEU A 58 -5.45 -29.55 -21.69
CA LEU A 58 -6.91 -29.48 -21.58
C LEU A 58 -7.33 -29.29 -20.12
N VAL A 59 -6.75 -30.06 -19.19
CA VAL A 59 -7.04 -29.95 -17.75
C VAL A 59 -6.66 -28.55 -17.23
N VAL A 60 -5.48 -28.03 -17.62
CA VAL A 60 -5.06 -26.68 -17.18
C VAL A 60 -5.95 -25.59 -17.78
N ASN A 61 -6.41 -25.74 -19.02
CA ASN A 61 -7.35 -24.78 -19.62
C ASN A 61 -8.71 -24.81 -18.90
N LEU A 62 -9.21 -25.98 -18.52
CA LEU A 62 -10.44 -26.11 -17.72
C LEU A 62 -10.25 -25.46 -16.35
N LEU A 63 -9.12 -25.69 -15.67
CA LEU A 63 -8.78 -25.01 -14.41
C LEU A 63 -8.70 -23.49 -14.59
N ALA A 64 -8.18 -23.00 -15.72
CA ALA A 64 -8.14 -21.57 -16.00
C ALA A 64 -9.56 -20.97 -16.12
N VAL A 65 -10.46 -21.65 -16.81
CA VAL A 65 -11.88 -21.24 -16.87
C VAL A 65 -12.50 -21.26 -15.48
N THR A 66 -12.24 -22.29 -14.67
CA THR A 66 -12.73 -22.35 -13.28
C THR A 66 -12.22 -21.18 -12.44
N VAL A 67 -10.93 -20.85 -12.53
CA VAL A 67 -10.36 -19.69 -11.81
C VAL A 67 -11.01 -18.39 -12.26
N ILE A 68 -11.25 -18.19 -13.56
CA ILE A 68 -11.96 -17.01 -14.08
C ILE A 68 -13.37 -16.93 -13.47
N VAL A 69 -14.13 -18.03 -13.50
CA VAL A 69 -15.47 -18.07 -12.91
C VAL A 69 -15.43 -17.75 -11.41
N VAL A 70 -14.50 -18.36 -10.67
CA VAL A 70 -14.31 -18.09 -9.23
C VAL A 70 -14.03 -16.62 -8.96
N VAL A 71 -13.14 -16.01 -9.75
CA VAL A 71 -12.80 -14.58 -9.62
C VAL A 71 -14.04 -13.72 -9.86
N PHE A 72 -14.83 -14.01 -10.91
CA PHE A 72 -16.06 -13.26 -11.19
C PHE A 72 -17.12 -13.40 -10.09
N LEU A 73 -17.31 -14.61 -9.57
CA LEU A 73 -18.29 -14.87 -8.51
C LEU A 73 -17.88 -14.26 -7.17
N SER A 74 -16.57 -14.23 -6.86
CA SER A 74 -16.08 -13.71 -5.57
C SER A 74 -15.90 -12.21 -5.53
N LEU A 75 -15.46 -11.57 -6.62
CA LEU A 75 -15.13 -10.15 -6.64
C LEU A 75 -16.18 -9.27 -7.33
N GLY A 76 -16.97 -9.86 -8.26
CA GLY A 76 -17.94 -9.12 -9.06
C GLY A 76 -17.33 -8.06 -9.98
N PHE A 77 -18.17 -7.40 -10.80
CA PHE A 77 -17.71 -6.42 -11.79
C PHE A 77 -17.25 -5.08 -11.20
N LYS A 78 -17.58 -4.79 -9.94
CA LYS A 78 -17.23 -3.49 -9.31
C LYS A 78 -15.75 -3.38 -8.94
N ASN A 79 -15.09 -4.52 -8.68
CA ASN A 79 -13.71 -4.59 -8.19
C ASN A 79 -12.75 -4.93 -9.34
N THR A 80 -12.61 -4.04 -10.31
CA THR A 80 -11.91 -4.32 -11.57
C THR A 80 -10.41 -4.57 -11.39
N ILE A 81 -9.72 -3.84 -10.51
CA ILE A 81 -8.26 -4.01 -10.27
C ILE A 81 -8.00 -5.33 -9.58
N GLU A 82 -8.75 -5.62 -8.52
CA GLU A 82 -8.67 -6.87 -7.77
C GLU A 82 -8.90 -8.07 -8.69
N MET A 83 -9.91 -7.96 -9.56
CA MET A 83 -10.23 -8.97 -10.54
C MET A 83 -9.07 -9.20 -11.52
N PHE A 84 -8.49 -8.13 -12.11
CA PHE A 84 -7.35 -8.26 -13.03
C PHE A 84 -6.12 -8.85 -12.36
N VAL A 85 -5.80 -8.43 -11.14
CA VAL A 85 -4.66 -8.97 -10.39
C VAL A 85 -4.90 -10.43 -10.01
N ALA A 86 -6.10 -10.80 -9.56
CA ALA A 86 -6.46 -12.19 -9.29
C ALA A 86 -6.34 -13.06 -10.54
N MET A 87 -6.85 -12.60 -11.68
CA MET A 87 -6.72 -13.31 -12.96
C MET A 87 -5.25 -13.47 -13.37
N LEU A 88 -4.43 -12.44 -13.20
CA LEU A 88 -2.99 -12.49 -13.52
C LEU A 88 -2.26 -13.50 -12.61
N ILE A 89 -2.47 -13.44 -11.30
CA ILE A 89 -1.88 -14.39 -10.33
C ILE A 89 -2.35 -15.81 -10.64
N GLY A 90 -3.65 -16.01 -10.88
CA GLY A 90 -4.23 -17.30 -11.22
C GLY A 90 -3.64 -17.89 -12.52
N ALA A 91 -3.55 -17.08 -13.57
CA ALA A 91 -2.94 -17.49 -14.84
C ALA A 91 -1.45 -17.86 -14.65
N CYS A 92 -0.70 -17.09 -13.87
CA CYS A 92 0.70 -17.39 -13.59
C CYS A 92 0.85 -18.66 -12.73
N ALA A 93 0.03 -18.86 -11.70
CA ALA A 93 0.05 -20.05 -10.87
C ALA A 93 -0.28 -21.32 -11.70
N LEU A 94 -1.29 -21.28 -12.55
CA LEU A 94 -1.63 -22.36 -13.47
C LEU A 94 -0.54 -22.60 -14.51
N LYS A 95 0.12 -21.55 -14.99
CA LYS A 95 1.27 -21.67 -15.89
C LYS A 95 2.40 -22.49 -15.27
N MET A 96 2.64 -22.38 -13.97
CA MET A 96 3.67 -23.15 -13.27
C MET A 96 3.41 -24.67 -13.29
N LEU A 97 2.14 -25.11 -13.43
CA LEU A 97 1.81 -26.53 -13.58
C LEU A 97 2.30 -27.12 -14.91
N GLN A 98 2.40 -26.29 -15.97
CA GLN A 98 2.77 -26.73 -17.32
C GLN A 98 4.27 -26.62 -17.60
N VAL A 99 5.03 -25.91 -16.75
CA VAL A 99 6.45 -25.67 -16.98
C VAL A 99 7.25 -26.96 -16.75
N SER A 100 7.82 -27.48 -17.84
CA SER A 100 8.67 -28.69 -17.84
C SER A 100 10.03 -28.43 -18.48
N THR A 101 10.20 -27.35 -19.25
CA THR A 101 11.44 -27.04 -19.97
C THR A 101 12.02 -25.68 -19.53
N ALA A 102 13.33 -25.50 -19.67
CA ALA A 102 14.02 -24.25 -19.37
C ALA A 102 13.45 -23.06 -20.14
N LYS A 103 13.07 -23.24 -21.42
CA LYS A 103 12.47 -22.19 -22.24
C LYS A 103 11.13 -21.71 -21.69
N GLN A 104 10.27 -22.65 -21.26
CA GLN A 104 8.98 -22.34 -20.66
C GLN A 104 9.15 -21.63 -19.30
N ALA A 105 10.11 -22.09 -18.48
CA ALA A 105 10.45 -21.46 -17.21
C ALA A 105 10.93 -20.01 -17.41
N THR A 106 11.82 -19.77 -18.38
CA THR A 106 12.29 -18.42 -18.72
C THR A 106 11.13 -17.49 -19.06
N SER A 107 10.17 -17.94 -19.89
CA SER A 107 9.00 -17.13 -20.25
C SER A 107 8.13 -16.82 -19.03
N ALA A 108 7.96 -17.80 -18.12
CA ALA A 108 7.19 -17.63 -16.91
C ALA A 108 7.87 -16.63 -15.93
N TYR A 109 9.19 -16.71 -15.78
CA TYR A 109 9.93 -15.77 -14.92
C TYR A 109 9.95 -14.33 -15.49
N ILE A 110 9.91 -14.15 -16.81
CA ILE A 110 9.74 -12.83 -17.42
C ILE A 110 8.37 -12.25 -17.03
N LEU A 111 7.32 -13.06 -17.03
CA LEU A 111 5.97 -12.63 -16.65
C LEU A 111 5.89 -12.21 -15.17
N ASN A 112 6.69 -12.83 -14.29
CA ASN A 112 6.74 -12.49 -12.87
C ASN A 112 7.20 -11.04 -12.61
N PHE A 113 8.00 -10.44 -13.50
CA PHE A 113 8.37 -9.02 -13.39
C PHE A 113 7.17 -8.07 -13.50
N PHE A 114 6.06 -8.52 -14.07
CA PHE A 114 4.79 -7.79 -14.09
C PHE A 114 3.88 -8.19 -12.94
N THR A 115 3.87 -9.47 -12.56
CA THR A 115 2.93 -10.00 -11.56
C THR A 115 3.32 -9.58 -10.13
N TYR A 116 4.60 -9.68 -9.75
CA TYR A 116 5.02 -9.37 -8.38
C TYR A 116 4.81 -7.89 -8.00
N PRO A 117 5.09 -6.89 -8.88
CA PRO A 117 4.79 -5.50 -8.58
C PRO A 117 3.31 -5.19 -8.39
N CYS A 118 2.37 -6.04 -8.88
CA CYS A 118 0.95 -5.85 -8.62
C CYS A 118 0.60 -5.89 -7.14
N PHE A 119 1.41 -6.55 -6.30
CA PHE A 119 1.26 -6.49 -4.84
C PHE A 119 1.28 -5.05 -4.32
N TYR A 120 2.10 -4.19 -4.93
CA TYR A 120 2.25 -2.79 -4.54
C TYR A 120 1.02 -1.92 -4.86
N LEU A 121 0.07 -2.42 -5.66
CA LEU A 121 -1.21 -1.74 -5.89
C LEU A 121 -2.10 -1.76 -4.64
N PHE A 122 -1.93 -2.76 -3.76
CA PHE A 122 -2.73 -2.94 -2.54
C PHE A 122 -2.03 -2.42 -1.28
N SER A 123 -0.71 -2.36 -1.28
CA SER A 123 0.06 -1.91 -0.13
C SER A 123 1.29 -1.14 -0.60
N GLN A 124 1.37 0.15 -0.27
CA GLN A 124 2.43 1.07 -0.75
C GLN A 124 3.44 1.42 0.35
N ASN A 125 3.43 0.72 1.48
CA ASN A 125 4.37 0.93 2.56
C ASN A 125 5.77 0.38 2.23
N ILE A 126 6.77 0.75 3.04
CA ILE A 126 8.16 0.34 2.82
C ILE A 126 8.36 -1.18 2.92
N LEU A 127 7.56 -1.88 3.73
CA LEU A 127 7.62 -3.34 3.85
C LEU A 127 7.16 -4.02 2.57
N ALA A 128 6.07 -3.54 1.95
CA ALA A 128 5.61 -4.03 0.66
C ALA A 128 6.68 -3.79 -0.42
N PHE A 129 7.32 -2.61 -0.42
CA PHE A 129 8.40 -2.32 -1.36
C PHE A 129 9.58 -3.28 -1.19
N THR A 130 10.07 -3.48 0.03
CA THR A 130 11.19 -4.39 0.30
C THR A 130 10.84 -5.84 -0.03
N PHE A 131 9.61 -6.26 0.26
CA PHE A 131 9.10 -7.59 -0.10
C PHE A 131 9.08 -7.80 -1.62
N VAL A 132 8.49 -6.87 -2.39
CA VAL A 132 8.47 -6.95 -3.86
C VAL A 132 9.88 -6.90 -4.43
N ALA A 133 10.77 -6.04 -3.93
CA ALA A 133 12.17 -5.98 -4.35
C ALA A 133 12.91 -7.31 -4.11
N ALA A 134 12.68 -7.94 -2.96
CA ALA A 134 13.22 -9.27 -2.65
C ALA A 134 12.69 -10.36 -3.60
N LEU A 135 11.38 -10.33 -3.90
CA LEU A 135 10.77 -11.25 -4.87
C LEU A 135 11.34 -11.06 -6.28
N LEU A 136 11.53 -9.81 -6.72
CA LEU A 136 12.12 -9.51 -8.03
C LEU A 136 13.59 -9.97 -8.13
N LEU A 137 14.38 -9.74 -7.07
CA LEU A 137 15.76 -10.24 -6.99
C LEU A 137 15.81 -11.76 -7.02
N PHE A 138 14.90 -12.43 -6.27
CA PHE A 138 14.81 -13.88 -6.27
C PHE A 138 14.38 -14.41 -7.65
N ASN A 139 13.40 -13.78 -8.28
CA ASN A 139 12.94 -14.11 -9.64
C ASN A 139 14.07 -13.95 -10.67
N LEU A 140 14.87 -12.87 -10.58
CA LEU A 140 16.05 -12.67 -11.40
C LEU A 140 17.08 -13.80 -11.20
N SER A 141 17.23 -14.26 -9.96
CA SER A 141 18.12 -15.37 -9.61
C SER A 141 17.65 -16.70 -10.19
N GLN A 142 16.32 -16.96 -10.18
CA GLN A 142 15.73 -18.13 -10.81
C GLN A 142 15.92 -18.09 -12.33
N LEU A 143 15.66 -16.94 -12.95
CA LEU A 143 15.87 -16.73 -14.38
C LEU A 143 17.33 -16.99 -14.77
N PHE A 144 18.29 -16.47 -13.99
CA PHE A 144 19.70 -16.66 -14.22
C PHE A 144 20.15 -18.11 -14.00
N SER A 145 19.62 -18.76 -12.97
CA SER A 145 19.85 -20.17 -12.64
C SER A 145 19.44 -21.10 -13.79
N VAL A 146 18.23 -20.90 -14.33
CA VAL A 146 17.70 -21.73 -15.41
C VAL A 146 18.39 -21.43 -16.75
N SER A 147 18.62 -20.15 -17.06
CA SER A 147 19.26 -19.77 -18.35
C SER A 147 20.70 -20.22 -18.49
N HIS A 148 21.44 -20.34 -17.39
CA HIS A 148 22.86 -20.73 -17.38
C HIS A 148 23.13 -22.08 -16.74
N ASN A 149 22.08 -22.82 -16.36
CA ASN A 149 22.17 -24.10 -15.67
C ASN A 149 23.06 -24.07 -14.41
N LEU A 150 22.93 -22.99 -13.61
CA LEU A 150 23.72 -22.77 -12.41
C LEU A 150 22.92 -23.08 -11.13
N PRO A 151 23.58 -23.54 -10.06
CA PRO A 151 22.93 -23.66 -8.75
C PRO A 151 22.37 -22.29 -8.31
N ILE A 152 21.19 -22.28 -7.68
CA ILE A 152 20.49 -21.05 -7.28
C ILE A 152 21.33 -20.13 -6.39
N LYS A 153 22.18 -20.69 -5.50
CA LYS A 153 23.08 -19.92 -4.65
C LYS A 153 24.10 -19.08 -5.45
N VAL A 154 24.65 -19.66 -6.54
CA VAL A 154 25.60 -18.96 -7.41
C VAL A 154 24.88 -17.92 -8.24
N ALA A 155 23.71 -18.27 -8.78
CA ALA A 155 22.84 -17.36 -9.52
C ALA A 155 22.41 -16.16 -8.68
N TYR A 156 22.02 -16.39 -7.41
CA TYR A 156 21.62 -15.34 -6.46
C TYR A 156 22.76 -14.34 -6.20
N LYS A 157 23.98 -14.82 -5.92
CA LYS A 157 25.14 -13.94 -5.71
C LYS A 157 25.43 -13.06 -6.93
N SER A 158 25.30 -13.63 -8.13
CA SER A 158 25.48 -12.88 -9.39
C SER A 158 24.37 -11.86 -9.63
N SER A 159 23.12 -12.26 -9.37
CA SER A 159 21.94 -11.40 -9.53
C SER A 159 21.94 -10.25 -8.52
N LEU A 160 22.28 -10.51 -7.26
CA LEU A 160 22.40 -9.50 -6.21
C LEU A 160 23.44 -8.44 -6.59
N LYS A 161 24.60 -8.87 -7.10
CA LYS A 161 25.63 -7.92 -7.56
C LYS A 161 25.09 -7.02 -8.67
N LYS A 162 24.42 -7.59 -9.68
CA LYS A 162 23.83 -6.82 -10.78
C LYS A 162 22.72 -5.89 -10.29
N PHE A 163 21.88 -6.35 -9.37
CA PHE A 163 20.81 -5.56 -8.76
C PHE A 163 21.37 -4.34 -8.02
N ILE A 164 22.38 -4.53 -7.16
CA ILE A 164 23.03 -3.42 -6.43
C ILE A 164 23.64 -2.41 -7.42
N PHE A 165 24.29 -2.88 -8.48
CA PHE A 165 24.84 -1.98 -9.49
C PHE A 165 23.79 -1.23 -10.30
N SER A 166 22.55 -1.73 -10.41
CA SER A 166 21.47 -1.03 -11.10
C SER A 166 20.79 0.04 -10.24
N LEU A 167 20.94 -0.02 -8.89
CA LEU A 167 20.25 0.91 -7.97
C LEU A 167 20.58 2.39 -8.22
N PRO A 168 21.85 2.81 -8.40
CA PRO A 168 22.16 4.21 -8.66
C PRO A 168 21.46 4.74 -9.91
N LEU A 169 21.40 3.93 -10.97
CA LEU A 169 20.69 4.29 -12.20
C LEU A 169 19.19 4.39 -11.98
N ALA A 170 18.60 3.44 -11.23
CA ALA A 170 17.18 3.47 -10.91
C ALA A 170 16.81 4.71 -10.08
N VAL A 171 17.62 5.06 -9.07
CA VAL A 171 17.44 6.28 -8.27
C VAL A 171 17.55 7.54 -9.16
N ALA A 172 18.55 7.60 -10.01
CA ALA A 172 18.72 8.71 -10.94
C ALA A 172 17.52 8.85 -11.89
N MET A 173 16.98 7.74 -12.41
CA MET A 173 15.76 7.77 -13.24
C MET A 173 14.54 8.31 -12.48
N VAL A 174 14.33 7.89 -11.23
CA VAL A 174 13.20 8.39 -10.41
C VAL A 174 13.33 9.89 -10.14
N LEU A 175 14.54 10.37 -9.91
CA LEU A 175 14.79 11.79 -9.58
C LEU A 175 14.76 12.70 -10.82
N LEU A 176 15.22 12.23 -11.97
CA LEU A 176 15.48 13.06 -13.14
C LEU A 176 14.42 12.94 -14.23
N VAL A 177 13.77 11.76 -14.39
CA VAL A 177 12.73 11.57 -15.42
C VAL A 177 11.46 12.27 -14.97
N PRO A 178 10.88 13.17 -15.80
CA PRO A 178 9.64 13.82 -15.48
C PRO A 178 8.52 12.81 -15.23
N LYS A 179 7.78 13.00 -14.14
CA LYS A 179 6.61 12.18 -13.87
C LYS A 179 5.49 12.56 -14.82
N LEU A 180 5.25 11.71 -15.80
CA LEU A 180 4.09 11.87 -16.66
C LEU A 180 2.82 11.50 -15.89
N PRO A 181 1.72 12.28 -16.03
CA PRO A 181 0.44 11.87 -15.47
C PRO A 181 0.05 10.51 -16.08
N PRO A 182 -0.55 9.60 -15.33
CA PRO A 182 -0.94 8.30 -15.86
C PRO A 182 -1.90 8.49 -17.05
N PHE A 183 -1.61 7.85 -18.17
CA PHE A 183 -2.45 7.88 -19.38
C PHE A 183 -3.82 7.22 -19.14
N TRP A 184 -3.95 6.41 -18.09
CA TRP A 184 -5.19 5.77 -17.65
C TRP A 184 -5.42 6.11 -16.19
N GLN A 185 -6.65 6.46 -15.86
CA GLN A 185 -7.09 6.48 -14.47
C GLN A 185 -7.52 5.04 -14.14
N LEU A 186 -6.74 4.36 -13.30
CA LEU A 186 -7.21 3.12 -12.72
C LEU A 186 -8.50 3.45 -11.94
N PRO A 187 -9.58 2.67 -12.11
CA PRO A 187 -10.72 2.75 -11.20
C PRO A 187 -10.16 2.58 -9.79
N ASN A 188 -10.66 3.35 -8.83
CA ASN A 188 -10.18 3.28 -7.46
C ASN A 188 -10.22 1.82 -7.02
N ALA A 189 -9.03 1.23 -6.79
CA ALA A 189 -8.98 0.03 -5.98
C ALA A 189 -9.67 0.41 -4.66
N LYS A 190 -10.62 -0.39 -4.20
CA LYS A 190 -11.15 -0.21 -2.87
C LYS A 190 -9.95 -0.24 -1.92
N SER A 191 -9.50 0.92 -1.48
CA SER A 191 -8.83 0.99 -0.20
C SER A 191 -9.79 0.30 0.77
N ALA A 192 -9.28 -0.61 1.57
CA ALA A 192 -10.06 -1.37 2.54
C ALA A 192 -11.15 -0.48 3.16
N ASN A 193 -12.30 -1.04 3.50
CA ASN A 193 -13.50 -0.37 4.02
C ASN A 193 -13.26 0.47 5.31
N THR A 194 -12.05 0.94 5.52
CA THR A 194 -11.58 1.69 6.67
C THR A 194 -11.63 3.19 6.36
N GLY A 195 -12.39 3.91 7.11
CA GLY A 195 -12.54 5.37 7.04
C GLY A 195 -13.89 5.85 7.54
N LEU A 196 -13.94 7.11 7.97
CA LEU A 196 -15.18 7.75 8.42
C LEU A 196 -16.17 7.81 7.26
N SER A 197 -17.48 7.62 7.57
CA SER A 197 -18.58 7.66 6.61
C SER A 197 -19.31 9.01 6.64
N GLU A 198 -19.89 9.42 5.51
CA GLU A 198 -20.79 10.58 5.44
C GLU A 198 -22.14 10.30 6.13
N ASP A 199 -22.51 9.02 6.23
CA ASP A 199 -23.68 8.54 6.97
C ASP A 199 -23.21 7.69 8.15
N VAL A 200 -23.59 8.04 9.37
CA VAL A 200 -23.19 7.37 10.60
C VAL A 200 -24.40 6.83 11.32
N ASP A 201 -24.45 5.52 11.51
CA ASP A 201 -25.32 4.90 12.52
C ASP A 201 -24.56 4.89 13.86
N PRO A 202 -24.93 5.77 14.80
CA PRO A 202 -24.17 5.91 16.04
C PRO A 202 -24.34 4.74 17.01
N PHE A 203 -25.25 3.84 16.72
CA PHE A 203 -25.57 2.67 17.55
C PHE A 203 -25.06 1.36 16.94
N GLU A 204 -24.53 1.42 15.72
CA GLU A 204 -23.89 0.27 15.07
C GLU A 204 -22.39 0.32 15.30
N ILE A 205 -21.82 -0.79 15.81
CA ILE A 205 -20.37 -0.90 16.03
C ILE A 205 -19.67 -0.77 14.69
N THR A 206 -18.94 0.30 14.52
CA THR A 206 -18.15 0.50 13.31
C THR A 206 -16.92 -0.41 13.34
N GLU A 207 -16.62 -1.07 12.21
CA GLU A 207 -15.38 -1.85 12.04
C GLU A 207 -14.11 -1.00 12.29
N LEU A 208 -14.24 0.33 12.22
CA LEU A 208 -13.20 1.32 12.51
C LEU A 208 -12.60 1.17 13.89
N SER A 209 -13.41 1.04 14.93
CA SER A 209 -12.94 0.91 16.31
C SER A 209 -12.17 -0.39 16.58
N ARG A 210 -12.17 -1.32 15.61
CA ARG A 210 -11.46 -2.60 15.66
C ARG A 210 -10.23 -2.64 14.77
N SER A 211 -9.96 -1.60 13.98
CA SER A 211 -8.84 -1.56 13.04
C SER A 211 -7.62 -0.86 13.65
N SER A 212 -6.49 -1.54 13.67
CA SER A 212 -5.20 -0.97 14.05
C SER A 212 -4.45 -0.31 12.90
N GLU A 213 -5.12 -0.08 11.77
CA GLU A 213 -4.52 0.63 10.64
C GLU A 213 -4.31 2.09 10.98
N LEU A 214 -3.24 2.66 10.44
CA LEU A 214 -2.95 4.08 10.57
C LEU A 214 -3.97 4.90 9.77
N ALA A 215 -4.59 5.91 10.39
CA ALA A 215 -5.47 6.84 9.70
C ALA A 215 -4.67 8.03 9.13
N PHE A 216 -3.82 8.63 9.93
CA PHE A 216 -2.95 9.74 9.51
C PHE A 216 -1.81 9.99 10.50
N ARG A 217 -0.86 10.79 10.07
CA ARG A 217 0.20 11.37 10.92
C ARG A 217 0.10 12.89 10.92
N ALA A 218 0.22 13.52 12.09
CA ALA A 218 0.22 14.97 12.23
C ALA A 218 1.54 15.46 12.79
N LEU A 219 2.14 16.43 12.11
CA LEU A 219 3.38 17.10 12.52
C LEU A 219 3.03 18.48 13.05
N LEU A 220 3.00 18.62 14.37
CA LEU A 220 2.71 19.88 15.04
C LEU A 220 4.03 20.67 15.25
N PRO A 221 4.08 21.97 14.95
CA PRO A 221 5.32 22.75 14.98
C PRO A 221 5.87 22.95 16.39
N THR A 222 5.01 23.09 17.40
CA THR A 222 5.37 23.22 18.82
C THR A 222 4.32 22.55 19.70
N ALA A 223 4.78 21.75 20.66
CA ALA A 223 3.89 21.08 21.63
C ALA A 223 3.16 22.06 22.55
N GLU A 224 3.70 23.27 22.73
CA GLU A 224 3.13 24.28 23.63
C GLU A 224 1.84 24.92 23.13
N MET A 225 1.63 24.97 21.82
CA MET A 225 0.44 25.58 21.20
C MET A 225 -0.75 24.62 21.07
N PHE A 226 -0.48 23.32 21.05
CA PHE A 226 -1.49 22.30 20.89
C PHE A 226 -1.44 21.38 22.10
N GLN A 227 -2.41 21.50 22.98
CA GLN A 227 -2.48 20.67 24.18
C GLN A 227 -3.61 19.63 24.07
N PRO A 228 -3.40 18.42 24.59
CA PRO A 228 -4.47 17.42 24.66
C PRO A 228 -5.65 17.94 25.50
N PRO A 229 -6.86 17.45 25.25
CA PRO A 229 -7.19 16.38 24.29
C PRO A 229 -7.25 16.87 22.84
N PHE A 230 -6.65 16.06 21.91
CA PHE A 230 -6.61 16.37 20.49
C PHE A 230 -7.86 15.86 19.78
N TYR A 231 -8.75 16.74 19.37
CA TYR A 231 -9.94 16.41 18.59
C TYR A 231 -9.67 16.69 17.09
N TRP A 232 -9.43 15.64 16.35
CA TRP A 232 -9.20 15.70 14.90
C TRP A 232 -10.53 15.65 14.17
N ARG A 233 -11.02 16.80 13.78
CA ARG A 233 -12.31 16.99 13.12
C ARG A 233 -12.24 16.57 11.66
N ALA A 234 -13.25 15.83 11.17
CA ALA A 234 -13.30 15.37 9.80
C ALA A 234 -14.66 15.65 9.15
N ILE A 235 -15.76 15.14 9.68
CA ILE A 235 -17.09 15.20 9.08
C ILE A 235 -18.07 15.78 10.09
N VAL A 236 -18.95 16.68 9.61
CA VAL A 236 -20.06 17.22 10.38
C VAL A 236 -21.35 16.65 9.84
N HIS A 237 -22.15 16.08 10.73
CA HIS A 237 -23.46 15.52 10.43
C HIS A 237 -24.52 16.43 11.04
N ASP A 238 -25.29 17.10 10.19
CA ASP A 238 -26.27 18.11 10.56
C ASP A 238 -27.71 17.63 10.40
N GLN A 239 -27.95 16.46 9.80
CA GLN A 239 -29.27 15.84 9.66
C GLN A 239 -29.38 14.56 10.46
N PHE A 240 -30.55 14.33 11.09
CA PHE A 240 -30.87 13.10 11.78
C PHE A 240 -32.21 12.55 11.27
N ASP A 241 -32.21 11.31 10.78
CA ASP A 241 -33.40 10.67 10.20
C ASP A 241 -34.18 9.82 11.17
N GLY A 242 -33.73 9.74 12.43
CA GLY A 242 -34.31 8.91 13.50
C GLY A 242 -33.43 7.70 13.86
N LYS A 243 -32.56 7.28 12.96
CA LYS A 243 -31.57 6.21 13.14
C LYS A 243 -30.15 6.69 12.89
N LYS A 244 -29.95 7.39 11.78
CA LYS A 244 -28.60 7.78 11.29
C LYS A 244 -28.44 9.29 11.30
N TRP A 245 -27.20 9.69 11.55
CA TRP A 245 -26.74 11.04 11.35
C TRP A 245 -26.11 11.16 9.97
N GLN A 246 -26.52 12.16 9.21
CA GLN A 246 -26.12 12.35 7.82
C GLN A 246 -25.59 13.76 7.59
N MET A 247 -24.75 13.90 6.59
CA MET A 247 -24.30 15.19 6.13
C MET A 247 -25.28 15.74 5.09
N SER A 248 -25.79 16.96 5.29
CA SER A 248 -26.67 17.57 4.32
C SER A 248 -25.97 17.84 3.00
N ARG A 249 -26.68 17.66 1.87
CA ARG A 249 -26.17 17.94 0.51
C ARG A 249 -25.90 19.42 0.27
N LEU A 250 -26.40 20.30 1.12
CA LEU A 250 -26.32 21.76 0.98
C LEU A 250 -25.11 22.37 1.70
N GLN A 251 -24.21 21.59 2.23
CA GLN A 251 -22.99 22.08 2.92
C GLN A 251 -22.04 22.94 2.05
N GLY A 252 -22.27 23.04 0.76
CA GLY A 252 -21.51 23.89 -0.16
C GLY A 252 -22.21 25.19 -0.59
N VAL A 253 -23.45 25.41 -0.16
CA VAL A 253 -24.28 26.55 -0.57
C VAL A 253 -24.46 27.48 0.63
N GLY A 254 -23.62 28.47 0.76
CA GLY A 254 -23.78 29.43 1.84
C GLY A 254 -22.63 30.43 1.95
N LEU A 255 -22.76 31.35 2.84
CA LEU A 255 -21.94 32.52 3.14
C LEU A 255 -20.42 32.23 3.02
N GLN A 256 -19.70 33.08 2.31
CA GLN A 256 -18.25 33.16 2.42
C GLN A 256 -17.92 33.56 3.86
N ARG A 257 -17.49 32.57 4.66
CA ARG A 257 -17.03 32.87 6.03
C ARG A 257 -15.63 33.47 5.97
N THR A 258 -15.39 34.47 6.78
CA THR A 258 -14.08 35.05 6.96
C THR A 258 -13.27 34.19 7.93
N TYR A 259 -12.03 33.88 7.59
CA TYR A 259 -11.15 33.07 8.40
C TYR A 259 -10.01 33.96 8.93
N GLN A 260 -9.78 33.92 10.24
CA GLN A 260 -8.63 34.58 10.86
C GLN A 260 -7.63 33.52 11.31
N PRO A 261 -6.36 33.58 10.86
CA PRO A 261 -5.33 32.64 11.32
C PRO A 261 -5.12 32.75 12.82
N MET A 262 -5.15 31.62 13.54
CA MET A 262 -4.94 31.56 14.99
C MET A 262 -3.56 31.04 15.40
N GLY A 263 -2.71 30.67 14.49
CA GLY A 263 -1.41 30.11 14.86
C GLY A 263 -0.60 29.58 13.66
N PRO A 264 0.54 28.92 13.95
CA PRO A 264 1.37 28.36 12.91
C PRO A 264 0.69 27.19 12.20
N THR A 265 0.99 27.07 10.92
CA THR A 265 0.54 25.97 10.07
C THR A 265 1.19 24.65 10.51
N TYR A 266 0.41 23.58 10.52
CA TYR A 266 0.89 22.23 10.77
C TYR A 266 0.64 21.32 9.57
N SER A 267 1.39 20.22 9.48
CA SER A 267 1.32 19.28 8.36
C SER A 267 0.64 17.99 8.78
N VAL A 268 -0.25 17.49 7.92
CA VAL A 268 -0.92 16.20 8.09
C VAL A 268 -0.62 15.31 6.88
N ILE A 269 -0.34 14.04 7.14
CA ILE A 269 -0.17 12.99 6.13
C ILE A 269 -1.29 11.98 6.35
N ALA A 270 -2.37 12.10 5.58
CA ALA A 270 -3.50 11.19 5.61
C ALA A 270 -3.24 9.95 4.76
N GLU A 271 -3.52 8.77 5.33
CA GLU A 271 -3.46 7.50 4.60
C GLU A 271 -4.62 7.41 3.59
N PRO A 272 -4.51 6.58 2.55
CA PRO A 272 -5.60 6.38 1.59
C PRO A 272 -6.87 5.90 2.30
N SER A 273 -8.00 6.52 1.99
CA SER A 273 -9.29 6.16 2.57
C SER A 273 -10.40 6.27 1.52
N ASN A 274 -11.58 5.67 1.81
CA ASN A 274 -12.75 5.73 0.96
C ASN A 274 -13.49 7.09 1.05
N THR A 275 -13.03 7.97 1.94
CA THR A 275 -13.61 9.30 2.11
C THR A 275 -12.71 10.38 1.49
N ARG A 276 -13.34 11.44 0.99
CA ARG A 276 -12.65 12.63 0.52
C ARG A 276 -12.31 13.62 1.64
N TRP A 277 -12.83 13.38 2.85
CA TRP A 277 -12.66 14.26 4.01
C TRP A 277 -11.29 14.10 4.63
N LEU A 278 -10.73 15.22 5.07
CA LEU A 278 -9.41 15.34 5.66
C LEU A 278 -9.52 15.84 7.11
N PHE A 279 -8.45 15.73 7.85
CA PHE A 279 -8.43 15.92 9.30
C PHE A 279 -7.87 17.27 9.69
N THR A 280 -8.54 17.97 10.63
CA THR A 280 -8.05 19.23 11.20
C THR A 280 -8.12 19.16 12.72
N LEU A 281 -7.16 19.75 13.40
CA LEU A 281 -7.21 19.92 14.85
C LEU A 281 -8.04 21.18 15.17
N GLY A 282 -9.31 20.95 15.56
CA GLY A 282 -10.29 22.03 15.62
C GLY A 282 -10.68 22.57 14.24
N ASP A 283 -10.97 23.85 14.15
CA ASP A 283 -11.26 24.51 12.89
C ASP A 283 -9.97 24.88 12.14
N GLY A 284 -9.96 24.61 10.84
CA GLY A 284 -8.77 24.85 10.02
C GLY A 284 -9.09 25.01 8.54
N VAL A 285 -8.23 25.77 7.86
CA VAL A 285 -8.29 25.93 6.40
C VAL A 285 -7.05 25.35 5.75
N PRO A 286 -7.19 24.82 4.52
CA PRO A 286 -6.04 24.25 3.83
C PRO A 286 -5.08 25.34 3.37
N ALA A 287 -3.81 25.28 3.79
CA ALA A 287 -2.73 26.08 3.25
C ALA A 287 -2.17 25.50 1.94
N SER A 288 -2.48 24.22 1.66
CA SER A 288 -2.06 23.52 0.44
C SER A 288 -3.05 23.69 -0.71
N LYS A 289 -2.53 23.80 -1.95
CA LYS A 289 -3.39 23.87 -3.16
C LYS A 289 -4.07 22.52 -3.44
N GLY A 290 -5.30 22.57 -3.99
CA GLY A 290 -6.06 21.38 -4.40
C GLY A 290 -6.97 20.80 -3.33
N MET A 291 -7.00 21.41 -2.14
CA MET A 291 -7.94 21.15 -1.07
C MET A 291 -9.00 22.24 -1.05
N ASN A 292 -10.18 21.91 -0.54
CA ASN A 292 -11.26 22.86 -0.31
C ASN A 292 -11.71 22.77 1.15
N VAL A 293 -12.38 23.82 1.60
CA VAL A 293 -13.06 23.85 2.90
C VAL A 293 -14.55 24.08 2.65
N ASN A 294 -15.39 23.39 3.39
CA ASN A 294 -16.84 23.65 3.38
C ASN A 294 -17.22 24.69 4.44
N ASN A 295 -18.51 25.05 4.48
CA ASN A 295 -19.04 26.06 5.42
C ASN A 295 -18.95 25.64 6.90
N PHE A 296 -18.63 24.39 7.19
CA PHE A 296 -18.44 23.90 8.55
C PHE A 296 -16.98 23.84 8.98
N GLY A 297 -16.06 24.39 8.19
CA GLY A 297 -14.62 24.36 8.49
C GLY A 297 -13.99 22.97 8.33
N THR A 298 -14.62 22.06 7.57
CA THR A 298 -14.02 20.76 7.28
C THR A 298 -13.33 20.76 5.92
N ILE A 299 -12.13 20.19 5.87
CA ILE A 299 -11.29 20.14 4.66
C ILE A 299 -11.63 18.88 3.85
N PHE A 300 -11.65 19.00 2.53
CA PHE A 300 -11.89 17.87 1.64
C PHE A 300 -11.11 17.99 0.32
N GLN A 301 -10.87 16.84 -0.30
CA GLN A 301 -10.29 16.73 -1.64
C GLN A 301 -11.40 16.72 -2.70
N LYS A 302 -11.11 17.31 -3.88
CA LYS A 302 -12.05 17.21 -5.03
C LYS A 302 -12.16 15.78 -5.55
N LYS A 303 -11.07 15.01 -5.48
CA LYS A 303 -11.00 13.62 -5.97
C LYS A 303 -10.42 12.74 -4.89
N LEU A 304 -10.95 11.53 -4.74
CA LEU A 304 -10.38 10.51 -3.88
C LEU A 304 -8.94 10.18 -4.32
N SER A 305 -8.06 10.00 -3.36
CA SER A 305 -6.69 9.59 -3.59
C SER A 305 -6.47 8.17 -3.08
N ASN A 306 -5.91 7.32 -3.91
CA ASN A 306 -5.44 5.97 -3.53
C ASN A 306 -3.99 5.98 -3.02
N LYS A 307 -3.44 7.15 -2.74
CA LYS A 307 -2.11 7.37 -2.14
C LYS A 307 -2.25 8.23 -0.92
N ALA A 308 -1.30 8.09 0.02
CA ALA A 308 -1.19 9.01 1.14
C ALA A 308 -1.08 10.45 0.67
N VAL A 309 -1.81 11.34 1.34
CA VAL A 309 -1.93 12.75 0.95
C VAL A 309 -1.33 13.63 2.04
N GLN A 310 -0.27 14.36 1.70
CA GLN A 310 0.30 15.37 2.58
C GLN A 310 -0.32 16.73 2.29
N TYR A 311 -0.80 17.41 3.33
CA TYR A 311 -1.35 18.77 3.24
C TYR A 311 -1.00 19.57 4.49
N GLU A 312 -1.09 20.87 4.35
CA GLU A 312 -0.85 21.83 5.43
C GLU A 312 -2.18 22.48 5.84
N VAL A 313 -2.35 22.66 7.14
CA VAL A 313 -3.53 23.24 7.76
C VAL A 313 -3.12 24.49 8.52
N SER A 314 -3.79 25.61 8.25
CA SER A 314 -3.72 26.82 9.08
C SER A 314 -4.89 26.78 10.06
N PRO A 315 -4.64 26.72 11.40
CA PRO A 315 -5.68 26.87 12.38
C PRO A 315 -6.37 28.22 12.22
N VAL A 316 -7.68 28.26 12.33
CA VAL A 316 -8.46 29.48 12.17
C VAL A 316 -9.49 29.60 13.27
N ASP A 317 -9.87 30.82 13.57
CA ASP A 317 -11.13 31.12 14.27
C ASP A 317 -12.20 31.34 13.20
N LEU A 318 -13.28 30.58 13.30
CA LEU A 318 -14.46 30.81 12.48
C LEU A 318 -15.23 31.97 13.12
N ASP A 319 -15.34 33.09 12.42
CA ASP A 319 -16.24 34.17 12.82
C ASP A 319 -17.69 33.66 12.66
N ASP A 320 -18.18 32.98 13.70
CA ASP A 320 -19.49 32.31 13.75
C ASP A 320 -20.60 33.26 14.24
N ALA A 321 -20.53 34.50 13.80
CA ALA A 321 -21.32 35.57 14.37
C ALA A 321 -22.85 35.33 14.43
N ARG A 322 -23.45 34.58 13.51
CA ARG A 322 -24.89 34.27 13.57
C ARG A 322 -25.26 33.08 12.68
N LEU A 323 -26.07 32.16 13.22
CA LEU A 323 -26.75 31.17 12.40
C LEU A 323 -27.81 31.82 11.52
N THR A 324 -27.89 31.42 10.28
CA THR A 324 -29.03 31.74 9.41
C THR A 324 -30.27 30.99 9.92
N ARG A 325 -31.44 31.47 9.56
CA ARG A 325 -32.70 30.80 9.89
C ARG A 325 -32.73 29.35 9.40
N TRP A 326 -32.13 29.10 8.27
CA TRP A 326 -32.01 27.76 7.69
C TRP A 326 -31.06 26.87 8.51
N GLU A 327 -29.85 27.36 8.86
CA GLU A 327 -28.89 26.62 9.72
C GLU A 327 -29.48 26.31 11.08
N TYR A 328 -30.21 27.25 11.65
CA TYR A 328 -30.95 27.04 12.92
C TYR A 328 -31.96 25.88 12.75
N GLY A 329 -32.78 25.93 11.67
CA GLY A 329 -33.80 24.92 11.40
C GLY A 329 -33.23 23.52 11.23
N ILE A 330 -32.16 23.36 10.40
CA ILE A 330 -31.59 22.04 10.16
C ILE A 330 -30.89 21.45 11.40
N ASN A 331 -30.27 22.30 12.22
CA ASN A 331 -29.57 21.86 13.43
C ASN A 331 -30.47 21.68 14.65
N THR A 332 -31.75 21.99 14.54
CA THR A 332 -32.78 21.71 15.57
C THR A 332 -33.81 20.67 15.10
N GLN A 333 -33.76 20.26 13.82
CA GLN A 333 -34.72 19.31 13.25
C GLN A 333 -34.54 17.92 13.84
N LEU A 334 -35.69 17.31 14.21
CA LEU A 334 -35.84 15.92 14.61
C LEU A 334 -37.03 15.28 13.90
N PRO A 335 -36.94 14.01 13.49
CA PRO A 335 -38.08 13.30 12.93
C PRO A 335 -39.15 13.03 14.03
N GLN A 336 -40.42 13.10 13.64
CA GLN A 336 -41.52 12.83 14.55
C GLN A 336 -41.70 11.32 14.82
N GLY A 337 -42.16 10.97 16.02
CA GLY A 337 -42.51 9.60 16.39
C GLY A 337 -41.31 8.70 16.76
N PHE A 338 -40.12 9.29 16.94
CA PHE A 338 -38.93 8.61 17.43
C PHE A 338 -38.59 9.01 18.87
N ASN A 339 -38.13 8.07 19.69
CA ASN A 339 -37.58 8.29 21.04
C ASN A 339 -38.47 9.14 21.96
N PRO A 340 -39.74 8.75 22.21
CA PRO A 340 -40.71 9.56 22.97
C PRO A 340 -40.30 9.82 24.43
N ARG A 341 -39.60 8.85 25.09
CA ARG A 341 -39.15 9.00 26.48
C ARG A 341 -38.02 10.03 26.57
N ALA A 342 -37.07 10.01 25.66
CA ALA A 342 -35.99 10.99 25.56
C ALA A 342 -36.55 12.39 25.26
N SER A 343 -37.53 12.47 24.36
CA SER A 343 -38.21 13.74 24.06
C SER A 343 -38.93 14.32 25.29
N ALA A 344 -39.64 13.48 26.04
CA ALA A 344 -40.29 13.89 27.29
C ALA A 344 -39.29 14.35 28.36
N LEU A 345 -38.17 13.64 28.50
CA LEU A 345 -37.08 14.00 29.40
C LEU A 345 -36.45 15.36 29.03
N ALA A 346 -36.16 15.56 27.76
CA ALA A 346 -35.60 16.82 27.27
C ALA A 346 -36.56 18.00 27.47
N SER A 347 -37.86 17.80 27.19
CA SER A 347 -38.90 18.82 27.41
C SER A 347 -39.02 19.17 28.89
N LYS A 348 -39.00 18.17 29.79
CA LYS A 348 -38.97 18.40 31.24
C LYS A 348 -37.76 19.26 31.63
N TRP A 349 -36.55 18.87 31.23
CA TRP A 349 -35.35 19.65 31.57
C TRP A 349 -35.39 21.06 31.01
N ASN A 350 -35.87 21.22 29.77
CA ASN A 350 -36.00 22.54 29.15
C ASN A 350 -36.96 23.46 29.92
N SER A 351 -38.04 22.92 30.51
CA SER A 351 -38.95 23.70 31.36
C SER A 351 -38.40 24.04 32.75
N GLU A 352 -37.39 23.30 33.20
CA GLU A 352 -36.72 23.46 34.50
C GLU A 352 -35.42 24.26 34.45
N THR A 353 -34.98 24.68 33.25
CA THR A 353 -33.71 25.41 33.04
C THR A 353 -33.94 26.70 32.28
N ASN A 354 -33.15 27.72 32.61
CA ASN A 354 -33.22 29.05 31.99
C ASN A 354 -32.09 29.32 30.98
N SER A 355 -31.17 28.39 30.85
CA SER A 355 -30.00 28.56 29.96
C SER A 355 -29.50 27.21 29.39
N THR A 356 -28.86 27.28 28.25
CA THR A 356 -28.19 26.13 27.64
C THR A 356 -27.18 25.48 28.61
N GLN A 357 -26.47 26.27 29.40
CA GLN A 357 -25.49 25.76 30.37
C GLN A 357 -26.16 24.96 31.52
N GLU A 358 -27.30 25.43 32.02
CA GLU A 358 -28.08 24.68 33.04
C GLU A 358 -28.62 23.36 32.47
N PHE A 359 -29.08 23.38 31.21
CA PHE A 359 -29.53 22.17 30.52
C PHE A 359 -28.39 21.13 30.40
N ILE A 360 -27.20 21.57 29.97
CA ILE A 360 -26.01 20.72 29.88
C ILE A 360 -25.62 20.17 31.26
N THR A 361 -25.71 21.00 32.31
CA THR A 361 -25.42 20.58 33.70
C THR A 361 -26.36 19.47 34.17
N LYS A 362 -27.66 19.58 33.87
CA LYS A 362 -28.64 18.52 34.18
C LYS A 362 -28.35 17.24 33.36
N MET A 363 -28.05 17.39 32.07
CA MET A 363 -27.70 16.26 31.22
C MET A 363 -26.43 15.57 31.73
N LYS A 364 -25.41 16.32 32.13
CA LYS A 364 -24.20 15.78 32.75
C LYS A 364 -24.49 15.00 34.03
N ALA A 365 -25.30 15.56 34.93
CA ALA A 365 -25.69 14.90 36.16
C ALA A 365 -26.40 13.57 35.87
N PHE A 366 -27.29 13.53 34.88
CA PHE A 366 -28.01 12.32 34.48
C PHE A 366 -27.06 11.21 33.99
N PHE A 367 -26.02 11.54 33.20
CA PHE A 367 -25.05 10.56 32.74
C PHE A 367 -24.05 10.13 33.83
N VAL A 368 -23.69 11.04 34.74
CA VAL A 368 -22.69 10.76 35.80
C VAL A 368 -23.31 9.99 36.97
N GLU A 369 -24.55 10.32 37.33
CA GLU A 369 -25.29 9.72 38.46
C GLU A 369 -26.01 8.43 38.07
N GLY A 370 -26.24 8.20 36.78
CA GLY A 370 -26.84 6.98 36.25
C GLY A 370 -25.82 5.84 36.10
N ASP A 371 -26.31 4.64 35.82
CA ASP A 371 -25.50 3.42 35.63
C ASP A 371 -24.84 3.34 34.24
N PHE A 372 -24.46 4.49 33.67
CA PHE A 372 -23.90 4.56 32.34
C PHE A 372 -22.44 4.05 32.31
N THR A 373 -22.16 3.16 31.36
CA THR A 373 -20.84 2.56 31.18
C THR A 373 -20.32 2.70 29.75
N TYR A 374 -19.04 2.96 29.62
CA TYR A 374 -18.41 2.97 28.29
C TYR A 374 -18.01 1.55 27.90
N SER A 375 -18.53 1.08 26.76
CA SER A 375 -18.23 -0.26 26.23
C SER A 375 -18.06 -0.22 24.72
N LEU A 376 -17.02 -0.91 24.22
CA LEU A 376 -16.78 -1.11 22.78
C LEU A 376 -17.59 -2.28 22.22
N THR A 377 -18.28 -3.04 23.10
CA THR A 377 -19.15 -4.16 22.74
C THR A 377 -20.49 -4.03 23.47
N PRO A 378 -21.25 -2.92 23.24
CA PRO A 378 -22.49 -2.72 23.90
C PRO A 378 -23.54 -3.75 23.45
N PRO A 379 -24.60 -3.98 24.25
CA PRO A 379 -25.75 -4.76 23.82
C PRO A 379 -26.39 -4.18 22.56
N ALA A 380 -26.96 -5.05 21.72
CA ALA A 380 -27.68 -4.60 20.53
C ALA A 380 -28.93 -3.76 20.94
N ILE A 381 -29.16 -2.69 20.22
CA ILE A 381 -30.25 -1.72 20.45
C ILE A 381 -31.25 -1.80 19.29
N SER A 382 -32.56 -1.62 19.59
CA SER A 382 -33.58 -1.64 18.56
C SER A 382 -33.48 -0.46 17.59
N GLU A 383 -33.87 -0.69 16.33
CA GLU A 383 -33.70 0.32 15.28
C GLU A 383 -34.61 1.53 15.41
N LYS A 384 -35.78 1.40 16.07
CA LYS A 384 -36.82 2.44 16.05
C LYS A 384 -36.66 3.49 17.14
N HIS A 385 -36.29 3.09 18.35
CA HIS A 385 -36.22 3.97 19.53
C HIS A 385 -34.85 3.81 20.20
N ASN A 386 -33.80 3.90 19.40
CA ASN A 386 -32.42 3.61 19.80
C ASN A 386 -31.91 4.52 20.93
N VAL A 387 -32.30 5.81 20.94
CA VAL A 387 -31.92 6.75 22.01
C VAL A 387 -32.66 6.42 23.30
N ASP A 388 -33.96 6.09 23.24
CA ASP A 388 -34.71 5.68 24.41
C ASP A 388 -34.15 4.42 25.04
N GLU A 389 -33.83 3.42 24.22
CA GLU A 389 -33.30 2.15 24.69
C GLU A 389 -31.90 2.32 25.30
N PHE A 390 -31.05 3.15 24.69
CA PHE A 390 -29.77 3.50 25.27
C PHE A 390 -29.91 4.23 26.62
N LEU A 391 -30.71 5.27 26.68
CA LEU A 391 -30.82 6.11 27.88
C LEU A 391 -31.49 5.42 29.06
N PHE A 392 -32.40 4.50 28.81
CA PHE A 392 -33.31 3.98 29.87
C PHE A 392 -33.25 2.46 30.05
N SER A 393 -32.50 1.73 29.21
CA SER A 393 -32.46 0.27 29.27
C SER A 393 -31.03 -0.27 29.27
N THR A 394 -30.26 -0.02 28.23
CA THR A 394 -28.92 -0.60 28.10
C THR A 394 -27.86 0.16 28.87
N GLN A 395 -27.89 1.47 28.87
CA GLN A 395 -26.97 2.40 29.54
C GLN A 395 -25.48 2.09 29.30
N ALA A 396 -25.19 1.19 28.34
CA ALA A 396 -23.85 0.78 27.93
C ALA A 396 -23.65 1.13 26.46
N GLY A 397 -22.58 1.87 26.15
CA GLY A 397 -22.31 2.32 24.79
C GLY A 397 -20.91 2.90 24.59
N PHE A 398 -20.56 3.21 23.36
CA PHE A 398 -19.34 3.93 22.99
C PHE A 398 -19.66 5.38 22.59
N CYS A 399 -18.66 6.16 22.17
CA CYS A 399 -18.77 7.60 21.89
C CYS A 399 -20.00 7.98 21.02
N GLY A 400 -20.32 7.18 19.99
CA GLY A 400 -21.47 7.42 19.11
C GLY A 400 -22.81 7.42 19.86
N HIS A 401 -23.01 6.49 20.79
CA HIS A 401 -24.22 6.40 21.62
C HIS A 401 -24.41 7.67 22.46
N TYR A 402 -23.36 8.06 23.18
CA TYR A 402 -23.39 9.24 24.05
C TYR A 402 -23.57 10.54 23.26
N ALA A 403 -22.82 10.70 22.15
CA ALA A 403 -22.89 11.87 21.30
C ALA A 403 -24.28 12.01 20.64
N SER A 404 -24.86 10.90 20.12
CA SER A 404 -26.16 10.92 19.48
C SER A 404 -27.27 11.22 20.49
N ALA A 405 -27.24 10.59 21.68
CA ALA A 405 -28.23 10.83 22.73
C ALA A 405 -28.20 12.28 23.22
N ALA A 406 -27.01 12.84 23.46
CA ALA A 406 -26.86 14.25 23.84
C ALA A 406 -27.37 15.20 22.76
N ALA A 407 -27.00 14.97 21.48
CA ALA A 407 -27.48 15.77 20.37
C ALA A 407 -29.00 15.71 20.21
N PHE A 408 -29.62 14.52 20.39
CA PHE A 408 -31.05 14.34 20.36
C PHE A 408 -31.77 15.13 21.49
N LEU A 409 -31.25 15.02 22.72
CA LEU A 409 -31.81 15.74 23.88
C LEU A 409 -31.70 17.26 23.69
N MET A 410 -30.58 17.76 23.23
CA MET A 410 -30.36 19.18 23.01
C MET A 410 -31.25 19.74 21.89
N ARG A 411 -31.41 18.99 20.77
CA ARG A 411 -32.33 19.40 19.69
C ARG A 411 -33.78 19.47 20.14
N ASN A 412 -34.21 18.53 20.98
CA ASN A 412 -35.57 18.60 21.58
C ASN A 412 -35.78 19.84 22.47
N ALA A 413 -34.72 20.34 23.12
CA ALA A 413 -34.72 21.59 23.86
C ALA A 413 -34.62 22.84 22.97
N GLY A 414 -34.57 22.70 21.62
CA GLY A 414 -34.42 23.79 20.68
C GLY A 414 -32.99 24.34 20.60
N ILE A 415 -31.99 23.66 21.15
CA ILE A 415 -30.58 24.04 21.08
C ILE A 415 -30.01 23.52 19.77
N PRO A 416 -29.52 24.40 18.85
CA PRO A 416 -28.94 23.96 17.60
C PRO A 416 -27.69 23.10 17.86
N THR A 417 -27.71 21.88 17.35
CA THR A 417 -26.73 20.87 17.70
C THR A 417 -26.41 20.00 16.49
N ARG A 418 -25.14 19.64 16.30
CA ARG A 418 -24.66 18.74 15.23
C ARG A 418 -23.71 17.70 15.79
N LEU A 419 -23.71 16.53 15.17
CA LEU A 419 -22.76 15.47 15.50
C LEU A 419 -21.51 15.64 14.64
N VAL A 420 -20.34 15.42 15.23
CA VAL A 420 -19.06 15.48 14.53
C VAL A 420 -18.37 14.13 14.63
N SER A 421 -17.91 13.62 13.52
CA SER A 421 -17.05 12.44 13.44
C SER A 421 -15.61 12.84 13.12
N GLY A 422 -14.69 12.19 13.78
CA GLY A 422 -13.25 12.42 13.62
C GLY A 422 -12.45 11.41 14.41
N TYR A 423 -11.35 11.87 15.00
CA TYR A 423 -10.49 11.04 15.85
C TYR A 423 -10.12 11.80 17.12
N LEU A 424 -9.81 11.05 18.17
CA LEU A 424 -9.43 11.61 19.47
C LEU A 424 -8.08 11.07 19.92
N GLY A 425 -7.16 11.97 20.30
CA GLY A 425 -5.83 11.62 20.79
C GLY A 425 -4.82 11.36 19.70
N GLY A 426 -4.03 10.32 19.87
CA GLY A 426 -2.92 9.89 18.99
C GLY A 426 -1.65 9.59 19.76
N GLU A 427 -0.85 8.65 19.29
CA GLU A 427 0.43 8.25 19.87
C GLU A 427 1.54 9.19 19.42
N TYR A 428 2.26 9.80 20.37
CA TYR A 428 3.38 10.67 20.06
C TYR A 428 4.66 9.87 19.78
N ASN A 429 5.18 10.02 18.57
CA ASN A 429 6.48 9.47 18.19
C ASN A 429 7.58 10.52 18.42
N GLN A 430 8.33 10.37 19.52
CA GLN A 430 9.41 11.30 19.90
C GLN A 430 10.55 11.32 18.88
N GLN A 431 10.87 10.21 18.21
CA GLN A 431 12.02 10.13 17.31
C GLN A 431 11.80 10.92 16.01
N SER A 432 10.56 10.97 15.55
CA SER A 432 10.21 11.63 14.28
C SER A 432 9.31 12.85 14.46
N ASN A 433 9.00 13.22 15.70
CA ASN A 433 8.22 14.40 16.10
C ASN A 433 6.87 14.50 15.36
N TYR A 434 6.06 13.44 15.44
CA TYR A 434 4.70 13.43 14.93
C TYR A 434 3.74 12.67 15.85
N TYR A 435 2.45 12.95 15.72
CA TYR A 435 1.38 12.16 16.31
C TYR A 435 0.87 11.16 15.27
N ALA A 436 0.87 9.86 15.62
CA ALA A 436 0.23 8.80 14.85
C ALA A 436 -1.18 8.61 15.37
N VAL A 437 -2.16 8.71 14.48
CA VAL A 437 -3.58 8.49 14.79
C VAL A 437 -4.06 7.29 14.01
N TYR A 438 -4.63 6.31 14.71
CA TYR A 438 -5.06 5.04 14.14
C TYR A 438 -6.57 4.99 13.95
N GLN A 439 -7.06 4.03 13.16
CA GLN A 439 -8.49 3.89 12.91
C GLN A 439 -9.27 3.62 14.20
N TYR A 440 -8.71 2.90 15.17
CA TYR A 440 -9.33 2.67 16.47
C TYR A 440 -9.47 3.94 17.33
N ASP A 441 -8.75 5.02 17.02
CA ASP A 441 -8.91 6.33 17.67
C ASP A 441 -10.13 7.10 17.16
N ALA A 442 -10.93 6.51 16.24
CA ALA A 442 -12.15 7.11 15.74
C ALA A 442 -13.08 7.50 16.88
N HIS A 443 -13.65 8.70 16.80
CA HIS A 443 -14.42 9.29 17.86
C HIS A 443 -15.54 10.17 17.33
N ALA A 444 -16.63 10.25 18.09
CA ALA A 444 -17.76 11.12 17.80
C ALA A 444 -18.06 12.01 19.02
N TRP A 445 -18.34 13.27 18.75
CA TRP A 445 -18.73 14.26 19.75
C TRP A 445 -19.83 15.18 19.21
N VAL A 446 -20.25 16.12 20.04
CA VAL A 446 -21.31 17.09 19.73
C VAL A 446 -20.71 18.48 19.60
N GLU A 447 -21.20 19.26 18.66
CA GLU A 447 -21.04 20.71 18.62
C GLU A 447 -22.42 21.36 18.78
N TYR A 448 -22.55 22.31 19.68
CA TYR A 448 -23.77 23.05 19.92
C TYR A 448 -23.55 24.55 19.80
N TYR A 449 -24.56 25.27 19.36
CA TYR A 449 -24.45 26.70 19.13
C TYR A 449 -24.98 27.53 20.29
N VAL A 450 -24.16 28.51 20.69
CA VAL A 450 -24.55 29.54 21.67
C VAL A 450 -24.46 30.91 21.01
N PRO A 451 -25.53 31.73 21.04
CA PRO A 451 -25.43 33.09 20.50
C PRO A 451 -24.26 33.84 21.10
N GLN A 452 -23.54 34.60 20.28
CA GLN A 452 -22.34 35.37 20.61
C GLN A 452 -21.03 34.57 20.86
N LEU A 453 -21.13 33.27 21.18
CA LEU A 453 -19.97 32.39 21.37
C LEU A 453 -19.72 31.47 20.18
N GLY A 454 -20.70 31.32 19.27
CA GLY A 454 -20.59 30.43 18.13
C GLY A 454 -20.79 28.93 18.49
N TRP A 455 -20.14 28.05 17.73
CA TRP A 455 -20.18 26.62 17.93
C TRP A 455 -19.20 26.16 18.99
N LEU A 456 -19.72 25.53 20.05
CA LEU A 456 -18.95 25.02 21.17
C LEU A 456 -18.95 23.48 21.13
N ARG A 457 -17.80 22.88 21.46
CA ARG A 457 -17.68 21.43 21.57
C ARG A 457 -18.20 20.90 22.88
N LEU A 458 -18.93 19.79 22.82
CA LEU A 458 -19.38 19.02 23.96
C LEU A 458 -19.10 17.54 23.69
N ASP A 459 -18.38 16.91 24.60
CA ASP A 459 -18.12 15.46 24.53
C ASP A 459 -18.68 14.77 25.76
N PRO A 460 -19.87 14.13 25.64
CA PRO A 460 -20.47 13.42 26.76
C PRO A 460 -19.68 12.19 27.21
N THR A 461 -18.83 11.64 26.33
CA THR A 461 -17.93 10.53 26.69
C THR A 461 -16.97 10.91 27.80
N ALA A 462 -16.55 12.18 27.86
CA ALA A 462 -15.69 12.70 28.91
C ALA A 462 -16.30 12.62 30.32
N TRP A 463 -17.62 12.55 30.41
CA TRP A 463 -18.34 12.46 31.70
C TRP A 463 -18.32 11.04 32.24
N VAL A 464 -18.38 10.03 31.36
CA VAL A 464 -18.52 8.62 31.71
C VAL A 464 -17.15 7.90 31.65
N ALA A 465 -16.30 8.27 30.71
CA ALA A 465 -14.99 7.69 30.52
C ALA A 465 -13.90 8.77 30.37
N PRO A 466 -13.58 9.55 31.43
CA PRO A 466 -12.62 10.66 31.35
C PRO A 466 -11.23 10.20 30.92
N ASN A 467 -10.83 8.99 31.23
CA ASN A 467 -9.54 8.42 30.79
C ASN A 467 -9.43 8.29 29.27
N ARG A 468 -10.55 8.25 28.54
CA ARG A 468 -10.58 8.21 27.08
C ARG A 468 -10.11 9.52 26.44
N MET A 469 -10.12 10.62 27.20
CA MET A 469 -9.76 11.96 26.71
C MET A 469 -8.24 12.16 26.53
N PHE A 470 -7.43 11.37 27.22
CA PHE A 470 -6.00 11.54 27.27
C PHE A 470 -5.29 10.32 26.66
N GLY A 471 -4.69 10.49 25.49
CA GLY A 471 -3.96 9.43 24.80
C GLY A 471 -4.75 8.71 23.70
N SER A 472 -4.17 7.63 23.20
CA SER A 472 -4.78 6.75 22.21
C SER A 472 -5.65 5.69 22.87
N LEU A 473 -6.60 5.12 22.14
CA LEU A 473 -7.41 3.99 22.63
C LEU A 473 -6.51 2.77 22.97
N SER A 474 -5.33 2.64 22.36
CA SER A 474 -4.34 1.63 22.70
C SER A 474 -3.87 1.70 24.16
N ASP A 475 -3.82 2.89 24.74
CA ASP A 475 -3.43 3.10 26.14
C ASP A 475 -4.49 2.56 27.11
N LEU A 476 -5.76 2.59 26.72
CA LEU A 476 -6.88 2.02 27.45
C LEU A 476 -7.03 0.51 27.22
N ALA A 477 -6.61 0.00 26.09
CA ALA A 477 -6.65 -1.42 25.75
C ALA A 477 -5.75 -2.28 26.65
N GLN A 478 -4.88 -1.67 27.45
CA GLN A 478 -4.18 -2.37 28.54
C GLN A 478 -5.13 -2.81 29.65
N LEU A 479 -6.33 -2.21 29.72
CA LEU A 479 -7.36 -2.47 30.74
C LEU A 479 -8.41 -3.48 30.27
N GLU A 480 -8.70 -3.58 28.97
CA GLU A 480 -9.73 -4.48 28.44
C GLU A 480 -9.14 -5.61 27.58
N GLN A 481 -9.12 -6.82 28.13
CA GLN A 481 -8.65 -8.02 27.43
C GLN A 481 -9.48 -8.32 26.16
N GLN A 482 -10.77 -7.98 26.18
CA GLN A 482 -11.70 -8.13 25.06
C GLN A 482 -11.34 -7.25 23.82
N PHE A 483 -10.71 -6.10 24.04
CA PHE A 483 -10.27 -5.25 22.94
C PHE A 483 -9.06 -5.85 22.20
N LYS A 484 -8.15 -6.51 22.91
CA LYS A 484 -6.99 -7.19 22.34
C LYS A 484 -7.39 -8.35 21.43
N ASP A 485 -8.41 -9.09 21.80
CA ASP A 485 -8.93 -10.22 21.02
C ASP A 485 -9.57 -9.77 19.69
N ASN A 486 -10.06 -8.53 19.64
CA ASN A 486 -10.70 -7.95 18.45
C ASN A 486 -9.71 -7.25 17.48
N LEU A 487 -8.52 -6.84 17.94
CA LEU A 487 -7.49 -6.17 17.11
C LEU A 487 -6.78 -7.09 16.13
N GLY A 488 -7.03 -8.41 16.18
CA GLY A 488 -6.35 -9.39 15.36
C GLY A 488 -4.84 -9.49 15.68
N ILE A 489 -4.10 -10.25 14.87
CA ILE A 489 -2.64 -10.39 14.99
C ILE A 489 -1.99 -9.17 14.34
N SER A 490 -1.88 -8.07 15.06
CA SER A 490 -1.12 -6.89 14.64
C SER A 490 0.11 -6.67 15.53
N LEU A 491 1.11 -5.96 15.03
CA LEU A 491 2.28 -5.58 15.86
C LEU A 491 1.88 -4.70 17.04
N ALA A 492 0.75 -3.99 16.95
CA ALA A 492 0.19 -3.20 18.03
C ALA A 492 -0.30 -4.06 19.21
N SER A 493 -0.81 -5.28 18.93
CA SER A 493 -1.24 -6.23 19.97
C SER A 493 -0.09 -6.70 20.89
N PHE A 494 1.15 -6.57 20.43
CA PHE A 494 2.38 -6.97 21.15
C PHE A 494 3.17 -5.77 21.70
N SER A 495 2.56 -4.59 21.80
CA SER A 495 3.20 -3.36 22.30
C SER A 495 3.81 -3.49 23.71
N ASN A 496 3.31 -4.42 24.53
CA ASN A 496 3.86 -4.72 25.86
C ASN A 496 5.24 -5.39 25.84
N ILE A 497 5.67 -5.97 24.70
CA ILE A 497 6.99 -6.59 24.57
C ILE A 497 7.95 -5.53 24.04
N ARG A 498 8.87 -5.04 24.90
CA ARG A 498 9.80 -3.93 24.59
C ARG A 498 10.52 -4.09 23.25
N ALA A 499 11.00 -5.30 22.92
CA ALA A 499 11.70 -5.55 21.65
C ALA A 499 10.77 -5.41 20.43
N ILE A 500 9.53 -5.90 20.52
CA ILE A 500 8.54 -5.81 19.43
C ILE A 500 8.07 -4.37 19.27
N ASN A 501 7.82 -3.67 20.38
CA ASN A 501 7.44 -2.26 20.32
C ASN A 501 8.55 -1.39 19.75
N TRP A 502 9.80 -1.62 20.14
CA TRP A 502 10.95 -0.94 19.53
C TRP A 502 11.02 -1.20 18.02
N LEU A 503 10.87 -2.46 17.59
CA LEU A 503 10.86 -2.80 16.15
C LEU A 503 9.69 -2.13 15.41
N ARG A 504 8.50 -2.11 16.00
CA ARG A 504 7.32 -1.41 15.45
C ARG A 504 7.65 0.07 15.21
N LEU A 505 8.16 0.75 16.22
CA LEU A 505 8.51 2.18 16.13
C LEU A 505 9.58 2.45 15.04
N GLN A 506 10.59 1.56 14.91
CA GLN A 506 11.59 1.68 13.84
C GLN A 506 10.98 1.50 12.44
N LEU A 507 10.09 0.52 12.28
CA LEU A 507 9.39 0.29 11.00
C LEU A 507 8.46 1.46 10.66
N GLU A 508 7.72 2.01 11.63
CA GLU A 508 6.87 3.17 11.46
C GLU A 508 7.67 4.43 11.07
N GLN A 509 8.85 4.61 11.67
CA GLN A 509 9.76 5.69 11.31
C GLN A 509 10.26 5.56 9.87
N LEU A 510 10.68 4.37 9.46
CA LEU A 510 11.09 4.11 8.09
C LEU A 510 9.94 4.35 7.11
N ASP A 511 8.74 3.90 7.45
CA ASP A 511 7.55 4.09 6.63
C ASP A 511 7.14 5.56 6.55
N PHE A 512 7.28 6.32 7.65
CA PHE A 512 7.07 7.77 7.65
C PHE A 512 8.01 8.47 6.65
N HIS A 513 9.32 8.18 6.69
CA HIS A 513 10.27 8.76 5.76
C HIS A 513 10.01 8.30 4.32
N TRP A 514 9.63 7.04 4.11
CA TRP A 514 9.24 6.51 2.82
C TRP A 514 8.03 7.26 2.25
N THR A 515 6.96 7.40 3.03
CA THR A 515 5.75 8.13 2.62
C THR A 515 6.05 9.58 2.31
N ARG A 516 6.81 10.26 3.17
CA ARG A 516 7.15 11.69 3.02
C ARG A 516 8.04 11.97 1.82
N TRP A 517 9.07 11.15 1.59
CA TRP A 517 10.12 11.42 0.61
C TRP A 517 9.97 10.65 -0.70
N VAL A 518 9.35 9.48 -0.69
CA VAL A 518 9.22 8.63 -1.89
C VAL A 518 7.82 8.71 -2.47
N LEU A 519 6.78 8.40 -1.68
CA LEU A 519 5.40 8.37 -2.19
C LEU A 519 4.89 9.78 -2.52
N ASN A 520 5.20 10.76 -1.68
CA ASN A 520 4.82 12.17 -1.88
C ASN A 520 5.88 12.99 -2.65
N PHE A 521 6.79 12.33 -3.36
CA PHE A 521 7.69 12.97 -4.31
C PHE A 521 6.90 13.32 -5.58
N ASP A 522 6.30 14.49 -5.60
CA ASP A 522 5.46 15.01 -6.69
C ASP A 522 6.28 15.87 -7.70
N ASP A 523 5.62 16.31 -8.77
CA ASP A 523 6.23 17.15 -9.80
C ASP A 523 6.79 18.46 -9.24
N LYS A 524 6.20 18.99 -8.15
CA LYS A 524 6.69 20.22 -7.50
C LYS A 524 7.98 19.98 -6.75
N LYS A 525 8.06 18.91 -5.95
CA LYS A 525 9.28 18.50 -5.25
C LYS A 525 10.38 18.14 -6.25
N GLN A 526 10.02 17.44 -7.33
CA GLN A 526 10.94 17.13 -8.42
C GLN A 526 11.46 18.42 -9.09
N SER A 527 10.58 19.33 -9.45
CA SER A 527 10.97 20.60 -10.08
C SER A 527 11.81 21.51 -9.17
N SER A 528 11.50 21.53 -7.85
CA SER A 528 12.31 22.27 -6.88
C SER A 528 13.71 21.66 -6.72
N LEU A 529 13.82 20.34 -6.68
CA LEU A 529 15.10 19.62 -6.65
C LEU A 529 15.90 19.84 -7.94
N LEU A 530 15.26 19.78 -9.10
CA LEU A 530 15.90 20.07 -10.39
C LEU A 530 16.36 21.52 -10.48
N LYS A 531 15.57 22.47 -9.98
CA LYS A 531 15.99 23.89 -9.87
C LYS A 531 17.18 24.08 -8.94
N ALA A 532 17.21 23.40 -7.80
CA ALA A 532 18.34 23.45 -6.87
C ALA A 532 19.63 22.87 -7.49
N LEU A 533 19.53 21.80 -8.28
CA LEU A 533 20.68 21.14 -8.91
C LEU A 533 21.15 21.83 -10.19
N PHE A 534 20.24 22.36 -11.02
CA PHE A 534 20.51 22.84 -12.38
C PHE A 534 20.18 24.33 -12.60
N GLY A 535 19.73 25.04 -11.57
CA GLY A 535 19.33 26.44 -11.66
C GLY A 535 17.97 26.66 -12.32
N ASN A 536 17.59 27.91 -12.55
CA ASN A 536 16.25 28.30 -13.01
C ASN A 536 15.94 28.01 -14.50
N LYS A 537 16.87 27.43 -15.24
CA LYS A 537 16.65 27.07 -16.65
C LYS A 537 15.81 25.80 -16.75
N HIS A 538 14.54 25.96 -17.12
CA HIS A 538 13.54 24.90 -17.27
C HIS A 538 13.79 23.89 -18.40
N ASN A 539 15.01 23.69 -18.83
CA ASN A 539 15.32 22.73 -19.90
C ASN A 539 15.57 21.34 -19.30
N PHE A 540 14.79 20.35 -19.72
CA PHE A 540 15.04 18.92 -19.42
C PHE A 540 16.36 18.39 -19.99
N LEU A 541 17.03 19.16 -20.85
CA LEU A 541 18.31 18.82 -21.48
C LEU A 541 19.40 18.47 -20.45
N PRO A 542 19.62 19.23 -19.34
CA PRO A 542 20.62 18.84 -18.35
C PRO A 542 20.28 17.51 -17.64
N ALA A 543 19.02 17.27 -17.33
CA ALA A 543 18.60 16.00 -16.72
C ALA A 543 18.80 14.82 -17.68
N LEU A 544 18.44 15.01 -18.96
CA LEU A 544 18.63 14.01 -19.99
C LEU A 544 20.13 13.74 -20.23
N SER A 545 20.99 14.78 -20.21
CA SER A 545 22.43 14.63 -20.35
C SER A 545 23.05 13.84 -19.19
N VAL A 546 22.62 14.07 -17.94
CA VAL A 546 23.07 13.29 -16.77
C VAL A 546 22.66 11.82 -16.89
N ILE A 547 21.42 11.54 -17.32
CA ILE A 547 20.96 10.17 -17.57
C ILE A 547 21.82 9.52 -18.65
N LEU A 548 22.07 10.21 -19.75
CA LEU A 548 22.90 9.71 -20.85
C LEU A 548 24.33 9.43 -20.38
N ILE A 549 24.92 10.34 -19.60
CA ILE A 549 26.25 10.15 -19.00
C ILE A 549 26.26 8.93 -18.08
N LEU A 550 25.25 8.76 -17.21
CA LEU A 550 25.15 7.60 -16.33
C LEU A 550 25.02 6.30 -17.14
N ILE A 551 24.16 6.27 -18.15
CA ILE A 551 24.02 5.11 -19.06
C ILE A 551 25.36 4.80 -19.75
N THR A 552 26.06 5.83 -20.23
CA THR A 552 27.36 5.67 -20.92
C THR A 552 28.43 5.15 -19.96
N VAL A 553 28.52 5.73 -18.75
CA VAL A 553 29.50 5.31 -17.73
C VAL A 553 29.22 3.89 -17.26
N PHE A 554 27.97 3.57 -16.88
CA PHE A 554 27.60 2.22 -16.44
C PHE A 554 27.67 1.20 -17.57
N GLY A 555 27.21 1.57 -18.77
CA GLY A 555 27.34 0.74 -19.97
C GLY A 555 28.82 0.48 -20.36
N GLY A 556 29.62 1.52 -20.33
CA GLY A 556 31.08 1.42 -20.56
C GLY A 556 31.78 0.57 -19.50
N TRP A 557 31.44 0.76 -18.22
CA TRP A 557 31.95 -0.06 -17.12
C TRP A 557 31.54 -1.53 -17.25
N PHE A 558 30.28 -1.79 -17.57
CA PHE A 558 29.78 -3.15 -17.81
C PHE A 558 30.46 -3.80 -19.02
N ALA A 559 30.62 -3.06 -20.11
CA ALA A 559 31.38 -3.51 -21.30
C ALA A 559 32.83 -3.80 -20.95
N TYR A 560 33.49 -2.94 -20.15
CA TYR A 560 34.85 -3.14 -19.66
C TYR A 560 35.00 -4.41 -18.81
N LEU A 561 34.06 -4.64 -17.87
CA LEU A 561 34.07 -5.85 -17.06
C LEU A 561 33.90 -7.12 -17.90
N ASN A 562 32.98 -7.09 -18.86
CA ASN A 562 32.77 -8.20 -19.79
C ASN A 562 34.01 -8.43 -20.67
N PHE A 563 34.61 -7.36 -21.17
CA PHE A 563 35.86 -7.42 -21.95
C PHE A 563 37.01 -7.97 -21.12
N ARG A 564 37.17 -7.49 -19.87
CA ARG A 564 38.21 -8.01 -18.95
C ARG A 564 38.00 -9.48 -18.62
N ASN A 565 36.75 -9.92 -18.39
CA ASN A 565 36.43 -11.33 -18.15
C ASN A 565 36.69 -12.17 -19.41
N TRP A 566 36.38 -11.63 -20.59
CA TRP A 566 36.70 -12.26 -21.87
C TRP A 566 38.20 -12.38 -22.09
N GLN A 567 39.00 -11.37 -21.75
CA GLN A 567 40.45 -11.44 -21.83
C GLN A 567 41.08 -12.48 -20.90
N LYS A 568 40.47 -12.76 -19.75
CA LYS A 568 40.94 -13.78 -18.80
C LYS A 568 40.73 -15.21 -19.29
N GLN A 569 39.89 -15.41 -20.31
CA GLN A 569 39.72 -16.73 -20.89
C GLN A 569 40.97 -17.11 -21.69
N PRO A 570 41.39 -18.39 -21.60
CA PRO A 570 42.49 -18.90 -22.46
C PRO A 570 42.23 -18.64 -23.94
N LYS A 571 43.28 -18.38 -24.69
CA LYS A 571 43.18 -18.00 -26.11
C LYS A 571 42.44 -19.04 -26.96
N GLU A 572 42.65 -20.32 -26.72
CA GLU A 572 42.00 -21.44 -27.41
C GLU A 572 40.46 -21.42 -27.15
N ILE A 573 40.03 -21.16 -25.93
CA ILE A 573 38.59 -21.08 -25.58
C ILE A 573 37.94 -19.89 -26.28
N ARG A 574 38.63 -18.75 -26.34
CA ARG A 574 38.11 -17.57 -27.06
C ARG A 574 37.91 -17.81 -28.53
N LEU A 575 38.87 -18.49 -29.16
CA LEU A 575 38.80 -18.83 -30.59
C LEU A 575 37.72 -19.86 -30.87
N TYR A 576 37.58 -20.85 -30.00
CA TYR A 576 36.53 -21.86 -30.08
C TYR A 576 35.14 -21.22 -29.93
N ASN A 577 34.90 -20.42 -28.87
CA ASN A 577 33.61 -19.74 -28.67
C ASN A 577 33.26 -18.81 -29.85
N ARG A 578 34.25 -18.14 -30.45
CA ARG A 578 34.05 -17.30 -31.64
C ARG A 578 33.53 -18.10 -32.84
N LEU A 579 33.98 -19.35 -33.02
CA LEU A 579 33.48 -20.24 -34.07
C LEU A 579 32.05 -20.69 -33.77
N LEU A 580 31.75 -21.01 -32.53
CA LEU A 580 30.40 -21.41 -32.11
C LEU A 580 29.38 -20.27 -32.30
N ASP A 581 29.75 -19.06 -31.87
CA ASP A 581 28.91 -17.86 -32.03
C ASP A 581 28.68 -17.57 -33.53
N PHE A 582 29.71 -17.65 -34.35
CA PHE A 582 29.58 -17.46 -35.78
C PHE A 582 28.69 -18.52 -36.44
N GLY A 583 28.83 -19.76 -36.03
CA GLY A 583 28.01 -20.88 -36.51
C GLY A 583 26.62 -20.94 -35.87
N LYS A 584 26.30 -20.05 -34.90
CA LYS A 584 25.06 -20.09 -34.08
C LYS A 584 24.82 -21.48 -33.48
N VAL A 585 25.88 -22.08 -32.92
CA VAL A 585 25.84 -23.38 -32.24
C VAL A 585 25.86 -23.14 -30.74
N GLN A 586 24.80 -23.54 -30.03
CA GLN A 586 24.73 -23.42 -28.56
C GLN A 586 25.52 -24.55 -27.90
N SER A 587 26.58 -24.20 -27.16
CA SER A 587 27.48 -25.15 -26.52
C SER A 587 26.99 -25.79 -25.22
N GLY A 588 25.84 -25.38 -24.68
CA GLY A 588 25.40 -25.70 -23.31
C GLY A 588 25.21 -27.18 -22.95
N SER A 589 25.07 -28.07 -23.95
CA SER A 589 24.90 -29.51 -23.75
C SER A 589 25.78 -30.38 -24.66
N LEU A 590 26.62 -29.76 -25.49
CA LEU A 590 27.41 -30.45 -26.50
C LEU A 590 28.88 -30.57 -26.05
N THR A 591 29.48 -31.73 -26.30
CA THR A 591 30.96 -31.84 -26.20
C THR A 591 31.59 -31.01 -27.30
N PRO A 592 32.86 -30.56 -27.14
CA PRO A 592 33.59 -29.83 -28.19
C PRO A 592 33.59 -30.57 -29.52
N LYS A 593 33.74 -31.90 -29.50
CA LYS A 593 33.70 -32.76 -30.70
C LYS A 593 32.33 -32.68 -31.40
N GLN A 594 31.25 -32.84 -30.66
CA GLN A 594 29.89 -32.74 -31.21
C GLN A 594 29.59 -31.36 -31.81
N ALA A 595 30.04 -30.30 -31.14
CA ALA A 595 29.87 -28.93 -31.63
C ALA A 595 30.66 -28.66 -32.94
N ILE A 596 31.87 -29.19 -33.07
CA ILE A 596 32.64 -29.12 -34.31
C ILE A 596 32.02 -29.94 -35.44
N GLU A 597 31.47 -31.13 -35.15
CA GLU A 597 30.75 -31.91 -36.16
C GLU A 597 29.51 -31.16 -36.68
N LEU A 598 28.78 -30.46 -35.82
CA LEU A 598 27.67 -29.61 -36.27
C LEU A 598 28.14 -28.41 -37.11
N LEU A 599 29.30 -27.85 -36.79
CA LEU A 599 29.92 -26.79 -37.62
C LEU A 599 30.37 -27.32 -38.99
N LYS A 600 30.88 -28.56 -39.08
CA LYS A 600 31.23 -29.19 -40.35
C LYS A 600 29.99 -29.42 -41.23
N GLN A 601 28.89 -29.85 -40.65
CA GLN A 601 27.64 -29.98 -41.41
C GLN A 601 27.15 -28.64 -41.94
N LYS A 602 27.30 -27.55 -41.15
CA LYS A 602 26.90 -26.19 -41.54
C LYS A 602 27.87 -25.56 -42.59
N PHE A 603 29.14 -25.91 -42.53
CA PHE A 603 30.20 -25.31 -43.35
C PHE A 603 31.02 -26.38 -44.05
N PRO A 604 30.47 -27.11 -45.05
CA PRO A 604 31.14 -28.24 -45.73
C PRO A 604 32.49 -27.87 -46.39
N ARG A 605 32.61 -26.62 -46.85
CA ARG A 605 33.85 -26.11 -47.49
C ARG A 605 35.02 -25.86 -46.53
N ALA A 606 34.75 -25.87 -45.20
CA ALA A 606 35.75 -25.61 -44.16
C ALA A 606 36.03 -26.86 -43.32
N GLN A 607 35.64 -28.06 -43.74
CA GLN A 607 35.77 -29.29 -42.96
C GLN A 607 37.21 -29.56 -42.54
N SER A 608 38.17 -29.50 -43.47
CA SER A 608 39.56 -29.80 -43.16
C SER A 608 40.19 -28.79 -42.18
N GLU A 609 39.81 -27.51 -42.27
CA GLU A 609 40.25 -26.50 -41.31
C GLU A 609 39.58 -26.65 -39.95
N LEU A 610 38.36 -27.13 -39.89
CA LEU A 610 37.64 -27.46 -38.63
C LEU A 610 38.24 -28.68 -37.94
N ASP A 611 38.71 -29.69 -38.69
CA ASP A 611 39.45 -30.83 -38.16
C ASP A 611 40.79 -30.41 -37.57
N GLU A 612 41.59 -29.68 -38.31
CA GLU A 612 42.89 -29.17 -37.85
C GLU A 612 42.70 -28.23 -36.62
N PHE A 613 41.65 -27.39 -36.62
CA PHE A 613 41.33 -26.54 -35.50
C PHE A 613 40.96 -27.35 -34.26
N TYR A 614 40.20 -28.41 -34.42
CA TYR A 614 39.78 -29.27 -33.30
C TYR A 614 40.96 -30.01 -32.69
N GLU A 615 41.86 -30.57 -33.49
CA GLU A 615 43.08 -31.24 -33.03
C GLU A 615 43.95 -30.28 -32.20
N LEU A 616 44.21 -29.08 -32.72
CA LEU A 616 44.99 -28.07 -31.99
C LEU A 616 44.27 -27.57 -30.73
N PHE A 617 42.92 -27.47 -30.74
CA PHE A 617 42.14 -27.10 -29.58
C PHE A 617 42.18 -28.19 -28.49
N GLU A 618 42.07 -29.46 -28.86
CA GLU A 618 42.19 -30.60 -27.96
C GLU A 618 43.57 -30.69 -27.31
N LEU A 619 44.62 -30.52 -28.10
CA LEU A 619 46.00 -30.44 -27.60
C LEU A 619 46.17 -29.28 -26.61
N ALA A 620 45.62 -28.12 -26.90
CA ALA A 620 45.70 -26.94 -26.03
C ALA A 620 44.95 -27.14 -24.71
N ARG A 621 43.86 -27.90 -24.71
CA ARG A 621 42.93 -27.99 -23.59
C ARG A 621 43.17 -29.17 -22.66
N TYR A 622 43.57 -30.31 -23.24
CA TYR A 622 43.61 -31.59 -22.50
C TYR A 622 45.01 -32.19 -22.40
N ASN A 623 46.03 -31.63 -23.12
CA ASN A 623 47.40 -32.08 -22.98
C ASN A 623 48.12 -31.30 -21.87
N THR A 624 49.08 -31.96 -21.21
CA THR A 624 49.91 -31.37 -20.17
C THR A 624 50.94 -30.37 -20.72
N LEU A 625 51.29 -30.44 -22.01
CA LEU A 625 52.22 -29.55 -22.69
C LEU A 625 51.47 -28.33 -23.26
N ARG A 626 51.96 -27.11 -22.93
CA ARG A 626 51.41 -25.89 -23.53
C ARG A 626 51.77 -25.83 -25.02
N LEU A 627 50.79 -25.38 -25.84
CA LEU A 627 51.04 -25.12 -27.25
C LEU A 627 52.19 -24.10 -27.44
N SER A 628 53.03 -24.34 -28.49
CA SER A 628 54.03 -23.36 -28.91
C SER A 628 53.37 -22.07 -29.44
N ASN A 629 54.14 -20.99 -29.48
CA ASN A 629 53.65 -19.72 -30.04
C ASN A 629 53.22 -19.86 -31.52
N GLU A 630 53.88 -20.75 -32.29
CA GLU A 630 53.52 -21.02 -33.67
C GLU A 630 52.17 -21.75 -33.78
N GLN A 631 51.95 -22.75 -32.93
CA GLN A 631 50.66 -23.47 -32.86
C GLN A 631 49.48 -22.54 -32.47
N TYR A 632 49.68 -21.60 -31.52
CA TYR A 632 48.69 -20.58 -31.23
C TYR A 632 48.43 -19.61 -32.39
N LYS A 633 49.47 -19.21 -33.14
CA LYS A 633 49.29 -18.42 -34.35
C LYS A 633 48.52 -19.22 -35.42
N ARG A 634 48.82 -20.50 -35.58
CA ARG A 634 48.12 -21.40 -36.52
C ARG A 634 46.66 -21.55 -36.18
N LEU A 635 46.33 -21.77 -34.89
CA LEU A 635 44.96 -21.84 -34.40
C LEU A 635 44.15 -20.56 -34.72
N GLY A 636 44.79 -19.39 -34.56
CA GLY A 636 44.19 -18.09 -34.90
C GLY A 636 43.97 -17.89 -36.40
N LEU A 637 44.90 -18.38 -37.23
CA LEU A 637 44.77 -18.34 -38.68
C LEU A 637 43.70 -19.27 -39.21
N LEU A 638 43.57 -20.46 -38.64
CA LEU A 638 42.49 -21.42 -38.95
C LEU A 638 41.12 -20.84 -38.64
N ASN A 639 40.96 -20.22 -37.45
CA ASN A 639 39.72 -19.53 -37.07
C ASN A 639 39.30 -18.48 -38.13
N LYS A 640 40.25 -17.64 -38.59
CA LYS A 640 39.99 -16.66 -39.65
C LYS A 640 39.63 -17.29 -41.00
N ARG A 641 40.33 -18.38 -41.38
CA ARG A 641 40.09 -19.09 -42.65
C ARG A 641 38.73 -19.78 -42.66
N ILE A 642 38.34 -20.43 -41.56
CA ILE A 642 37.03 -21.06 -41.38
C ILE A 642 35.93 -20.02 -41.59
N ILE A 643 36.01 -18.86 -40.88
CA ILE A 643 35.03 -17.79 -40.99
C ILE A 643 34.99 -17.21 -42.42
N LYS A 644 36.15 -17.08 -43.09
CA LYS A 644 36.20 -16.58 -44.47
C LYS A 644 35.56 -17.59 -45.45
N LYS A 645 35.91 -18.89 -45.36
CA LYS A 645 35.34 -19.94 -46.22
C LYS A 645 33.80 -20.12 -45.98
N ALA A 646 33.36 -19.99 -44.73
CA ALA A 646 31.98 -20.09 -44.38
C ALA A 646 31.09 -18.89 -44.85
N LYS A 647 31.70 -17.74 -45.16
CA LYS A 647 31.04 -16.58 -45.76
C LYS A 647 30.85 -16.65 -47.26
N ILE A 648 31.62 -17.53 -47.92
CA ILE A 648 31.51 -17.76 -49.37
C ILE A 648 30.43 -18.81 -49.57
N LYS A 649 29.21 -18.36 -49.93
CA LYS A 649 28.05 -19.23 -50.23
C LYS A 649 28.35 -20.15 -51.40
#